data_f573040d22c3c0d33f210f94aef4a8cb
#
_entry.id   f573040d22c3c0d33f210f94aef4a8cb
#
_cell.length_a   1.000
_cell.length_b   1.000
_cell.length_c   1.000
_cell.angle_alpha   90.00
_cell.angle_beta   90.00
_cell.angle_gamma   90.00
#
_symmetry.space_group_name_H-M   'P 1'
#
loop_
_entity.id
_entity.type
_entity.pdbx_description
1 polymer ?
#
loop_
_entity_poly.entity_id
_entity_poly.type
_entity_poly.pdbx_seq_one_letter_code
_entity_poly.pdbx_strand_id
1 'polypeptide(L)'
;MSFERLNELKALLNKYNYEYYVQDTPTVTDQEYDRLMEELIRIEQANPAWITTDSPSQRVGGEVLEGFKKVTHQRMMMSLGDIFNEDEVYTFNDRVTDVIPNPEYICELKLDGLSVSLVYQDGVLQYGATRGNGTIGEDITHNVKTIRSIPLHIDFKGPLEVRGEIIMPKKALERLNEERTEAGLPLFANCRNAAAGSIRQLDSRIAAKRGLDAFLYHVPEASQLNATTHYECLEKIKALGFKTNPYTRKCKNIKEVWNYIEEVAKLRPILPYDIDGVVIKVNDLNSQRRLGYTAKVPKWAIAYKFPAEEVITKLKDIVFTIGRTGQITPNAVLEPVRVAGSLVQRATLHNEDNCIRKDIRIGDDVIVRKAGDVIPEVVSSIKERRTGNEIPFKMITVCPKCGSPLVRKPNEAAYYCMNEECDSKKIEKLIHFASREAMNIDGLGDKIIEQFYNLGFVTCIEDIYHVDIHEKEIMDIEGFGKKSMDKLLEAIENSKANSLEKLLFGLGIKGIGAKMADTLAYHFGSMDALLNANYVQLTSIKDVGDTIASSLAAFKRNERNLEMIAHLKELGLNMDYLKVRDTGDNPFRDKTVVITGTLTLMTRKQIKDYLTSQGANVTGSVSKKTDLVIVGENPGSKYTKAVDLGISIMNESAFKEASGL
;
A
#
# COMPACT_ATOMS: atom_id res chain seq x y z
N MET A 1 -35.93 32.41 -12.88
CA MET A 1 -35.27 31.86 -11.67
C MET A 1 -33.89 32.53 -11.57
N SER A 2 -33.49 33.02 -10.40
CA SER A 2 -32.28 33.87 -10.29
C SER A 2 -31.05 33.03 -9.94
N PHE A 3 -29.88 33.52 -10.28
CA PHE A 3 -28.58 32.94 -9.87
C PHE A 3 -28.44 32.94 -8.33
N GLU A 4 -29.04 33.90 -7.65
CA GLU A 4 -29.11 33.94 -6.19
C GLU A 4 -29.85 32.72 -5.61
N ARG A 5 -31.00 32.36 -6.19
CA ARG A 5 -31.77 31.19 -5.75
C ARG A 5 -31.01 29.88 -5.97
N LEU A 6 -30.24 29.76 -7.06
CA LEU A 6 -29.36 28.61 -7.29
C LEU A 6 -28.33 28.47 -6.15
N ASN A 7 -27.67 29.57 -5.76
CA ASN A 7 -26.66 29.55 -4.69
C ASN A 7 -27.28 29.25 -3.32
N GLU A 8 -28.47 29.77 -3.06
CA GLU A 8 -29.25 29.46 -1.85
C GLU A 8 -29.57 27.97 -1.76
N LEU A 9 -30.04 27.36 -2.86
CA LEU A 9 -30.36 25.92 -2.92
C LEU A 9 -29.11 25.07 -2.70
N LYS A 10 -27.99 25.43 -3.33
CA LYS A 10 -26.70 24.74 -3.10
C LYS A 10 -26.29 24.77 -1.63
N ALA A 11 -26.39 25.94 -0.99
CA ALA A 11 -26.05 26.12 0.41
C ALA A 11 -26.96 25.28 1.33
N LEU A 12 -28.29 25.34 1.10
CA LEU A 12 -29.26 24.57 1.88
C LEU A 12 -29.06 23.06 1.74
N LEU A 13 -28.91 22.55 0.51
CA LEU A 13 -28.73 21.12 0.24
C LEU A 13 -27.40 20.60 0.83
N ASN A 14 -26.33 21.37 0.77
CA ASN A 14 -25.07 21.02 1.44
C ASN A 14 -25.22 21.01 2.97
N LYS A 15 -25.93 21.98 3.56
CA LYS A 15 -26.25 22.01 4.98
C LYS A 15 -27.04 20.76 5.40
N TYR A 16 -28.11 20.42 4.69
CA TYR A 16 -28.96 19.25 5.01
C TYR A 16 -28.22 17.93 4.83
N ASN A 17 -27.33 17.82 3.82
CA ASN A 17 -26.42 16.67 3.70
C ASN A 17 -25.50 16.55 4.91
N TYR A 18 -24.94 17.64 5.38
CA TYR A 18 -24.07 17.65 6.55
C TYR A 18 -24.82 17.24 7.82
N GLU A 19 -26.02 17.81 8.06
CA GLU A 19 -26.87 17.47 9.20
C GLU A 19 -27.26 15.98 9.21
N TYR A 20 -27.62 15.42 8.06
CA TYR A 20 -28.04 14.02 7.93
C TYR A 20 -26.86 13.04 8.01
N TYR A 21 -25.83 13.21 7.15
CA TYR A 21 -24.77 12.21 6.96
C TYR A 21 -23.55 12.37 7.90
N VAL A 22 -23.37 13.55 8.46
CA VAL A 22 -22.21 13.85 9.32
C VAL A 22 -22.62 14.04 10.79
N GLN A 23 -23.71 14.78 11.05
CA GLN A 23 -24.17 15.06 12.41
C GLN A 23 -25.19 14.06 12.95
N ASP A 24 -25.82 13.26 12.07
CA ASP A 24 -26.93 12.35 12.41
C ASP A 24 -28.12 13.08 13.10
N THR A 25 -28.36 14.34 12.69
CA THR A 25 -29.40 15.22 13.24
C THR A 25 -30.15 15.95 12.11
N PRO A 26 -30.93 15.23 11.28
CA PRO A 26 -31.63 15.83 10.15
C PRO A 26 -32.70 16.83 10.62
N THR A 27 -32.71 18.03 10.01
CA THR A 27 -33.69 19.07 10.29
C THR A 27 -34.82 19.14 9.25
N VAL A 28 -34.70 18.39 8.17
CA VAL A 28 -35.72 18.30 7.10
C VAL A 28 -36.05 16.84 6.79
N THR A 29 -37.21 16.62 6.19
CA THR A 29 -37.64 15.29 5.69
C THR A 29 -36.97 14.98 4.36
N ASP A 30 -36.83 13.69 4.02
CA ASP A 30 -36.34 13.23 2.71
C ASP A 30 -37.12 13.86 1.57
N GLN A 31 -38.44 13.94 1.72
CA GLN A 31 -39.34 14.54 0.73
C GLN A 31 -39.05 16.02 0.47
N GLU A 32 -38.76 16.78 1.51
CA GLU A 32 -38.38 18.19 1.38
C GLU A 32 -36.99 18.34 0.73
N TYR A 33 -36.03 17.52 1.10
CA TYR A 33 -34.72 17.48 0.47
C TYR A 33 -34.82 17.17 -1.03
N ASP A 34 -35.59 16.17 -1.41
CA ASP A 34 -35.80 15.77 -2.82
C ASP A 34 -36.43 16.89 -3.63
N ARG A 35 -37.41 17.59 -3.06
CA ARG A 35 -38.07 18.74 -3.71
C ARG A 35 -37.09 19.87 -4.01
N LEU A 36 -36.19 20.18 -3.06
CA LEU A 36 -35.17 21.23 -3.22
C LEU A 36 -34.11 20.78 -4.25
N MET A 37 -33.75 19.51 -4.27
CA MET A 37 -32.84 18.93 -5.26
C MET A 37 -33.45 19.01 -6.68
N GLU A 38 -34.71 18.68 -6.85
CA GLU A 38 -35.40 18.82 -8.13
C GLU A 38 -35.48 20.27 -8.60
N GLU A 39 -35.68 21.24 -7.67
CA GLU A 39 -35.65 22.66 -7.99
C GLU A 39 -34.28 23.09 -8.47
N LEU A 40 -33.19 22.67 -7.79
CA LEU A 40 -31.81 22.91 -8.19
C LEU A 40 -31.54 22.36 -9.60
N ILE A 41 -31.87 21.12 -9.86
CA ILE A 41 -31.67 20.46 -11.17
C ILE A 41 -32.40 21.20 -12.27
N ARG A 42 -33.65 21.63 -12.05
CA ARG A 42 -34.40 22.43 -13.03
C ARG A 42 -33.75 23.76 -13.36
N ILE A 43 -33.20 24.47 -12.37
CA ILE A 43 -32.52 25.73 -12.61
C ILE A 43 -31.22 25.49 -13.40
N GLU A 44 -30.47 24.46 -13.07
CA GLU A 44 -29.23 24.10 -13.76
C GLU A 44 -29.48 23.65 -15.21
N GLN A 45 -30.52 22.85 -15.45
CA GLN A 45 -30.93 22.46 -16.80
C GLN A 45 -31.32 23.64 -17.67
N ALA A 46 -31.99 24.65 -17.08
CA ALA A 46 -32.37 25.87 -17.78
C ALA A 46 -31.16 26.81 -18.03
N ASN A 47 -30.08 26.65 -17.28
CA ASN A 47 -28.88 27.49 -17.34
C ASN A 47 -27.59 26.64 -17.23
N PRO A 48 -27.22 25.86 -18.24
CA PRO A 48 -26.07 24.94 -18.16
C PRO A 48 -24.75 25.63 -17.77
N ALA A 49 -24.57 26.91 -18.12
CA ALA A 49 -23.39 27.68 -17.75
C ALA A 49 -23.25 27.97 -16.23
N TRP A 50 -24.30 27.74 -15.46
CA TRP A 50 -24.30 27.91 -13.99
C TRP A 50 -23.97 26.63 -13.24
N ILE A 51 -23.86 25.50 -13.93
CA ILE A 51 -23.47 24.23 -13.32
C ILE A 51 -22.02 24.31 -12.90
N THR A 52 -21.76 24.06 -11.61
CA THR A 52 -20.39 23.96 -11.07
C THR A 52 -20.09 22.54 -10.62
N THR A 53 -18.81 22.16 -10.63
CA THR A 53 -18.37 20.77 -10.29
C THR A 53 -18.65 20.38 -8.84
N ASP A 54 -18.89 21.36 -7.98
CA ASP A 54 -19.23 21.22 -6.54
C ASP A 54 -20.73 21.25 -6.27
N SER A 55 -21.57 21.38 -7.28
CA SER A 55 -23.02 21.35 -7.09
C SER A 55 -23.48 20.00 -6.52
N PRO A 56 -24.42 19.98 -5.56
CA PRO A 56 -25.06 18.75 -5.08
C PRO A 56 -25.64 17.88 -6.18
N SER A 57 -26.11 18.46 -7.28
CA SER A 57 -26.62 17.74 -8.47
C SER A 57 -25.53 16.94 -9.23
N GLN A 58 -24.26 17.32 -9.07
CA GLN A 58 -23.12 16.72 -9.76
C GLN A 58 -22.46 15.56 -8.98
N ARG A 59 -23.11 15.09 -7.89
CA ARG A 59 -22.58 13.99 -7.09
C ARG A 59 -22.57 12.66 -7.85
N VAL A 60 -23.54 12.42 -8.73
CA VAL A 60 -23.62 11.20 -9.51
C VAL A 60 -23.43 11.53 -10.99
N GLY A 61 -22.32 11.08 -11.57
CA GLY A 61 -22.02 11.30 -12.99
C GLY A 61 -22.87 10.44 -13.92
N GLY A 62 -23.06 10.89 -15.16
CA GLY A 62 -23.84 10.19 -16.18
C GLY A 62 -23.04 9.22 -17.05
N GLU A 63 -21.73 9.36 -17.12
CA GLU A 63 -20.86 8.57 -18.01
C GLU A 63 -20.19 7.41 -17.28
N VAL A 64 -20.05 6.28 -17.97
CA VAL A 64 -19.29 5.12 -17.53
C VAL A 64 -17.83 5.31 -17.94
N LEU A 65 -16.90 5.18 -16.97
CA LEU A 65 -15.48 5.31 -17.25
C LEU A 65 -14.96 4.07 -17.99
N GLU A 66 -13.95 4.24 -18.83
CA GLU A 66 -13.24 3.12 -19.46
C GLU A 66 -12.18 2.50 -18.53
N GLY A 67 -11.71 3.26 -17.53
CA GLY A 67 -10.73 2.85 -16.52
C GLY A 67 -10.42 3.97 -15.53
N PHE A 68 -9.56 3.71 -14.57
CA PHE A 68 -9.12 4.69 -13.58
C PHE A 68 -7.74 5.25 -13.95
N LYS A 69 -7.66 6.58 -14.05
CA LYS A 69 -6.38 7.29 -14.22
C LYS A 69 -5.52 7.09 -12.97
N LYS A 70 -4.20 7.08 -13.15
CA LYS A 70 -3.25 7.03 -12.03
C LYS A 70 -2.92 8.43 -11.55
N VAL A 71 -2.83 8.58 -10.24
CA VAL A 71 -2.50 9.84 -9.54
C VAL A 71 -1.28 9.61 -8.67
N THR A 72 -0.28 10.47 -8.81
CA THR A 72 0.89 10.48 -7.92
C THR A 72 0.57 11.34 -6.70
N HIS A 73 0.70 10.76 -5.49
CA HIS A 73 0.50 11.50 -4.25
C HIS A 73 1.62 12.51 -4.03
N GLN A 74 1.27 13.76 -3.68
CA GLN A 74 2.26 14.79 -3.35
C GLN A 74 3.11 14.38 -2.13
N ARG A 75 2.51 13.69 -1.18
CA ARG A 75 3.18 13.08 -0.03
C ARG A 75 2.80 11.61 0.06
N MET A 76 3.81 10.76 0.27
CA MET A 76 3.61 9.33 0.37
C MET A 76 2.54 8.96 1.42
N MET A 77 1.62 8.06 1.09
CA MET A 77 0.66 7.47 2.02
C MET A 77 1.29 6.25 2.69
N MET A 78 1.94 6.49 3.82
CA MET A 78 2.67 5.45 4.56
C MET A 78 1.71 4.49 5.28
N SER A 79 2.15 3.24 5.44
CA SER A 79 1.51 2.29 6.35
C SER A 79 1.90 2.61 7.80
N LEU A 80 1.18 2.02 8.77
CA LEU A 80 1.56 2.02 10.18
C LEU A 80 2.28 0.72 10.52
N GLY A 81 3.11 0.75 11.56
CA GLY A 81 3.61 -0.48 12.19
C GLY A 81 2.50 -1.14 12.99
N ASP A 82 2.46 -2.47 13.01
CA ASP A 82 1.46 -3.22 13.78
C ASP A 82 2.05 -3.74 15.09
N ILE A 83 1.25 -3.73 16.15
CA ILE A 83 1.51 -4.34 17.46
C ILE A 83 0.27 -5.09 17.93
N PHE A 84 0.45 -6.13 18.80
CA PHE A 84 -0.60 -7.10 19.08
C PHE A 84 -0.85 -7.36 20.59
N ASN A 85 -0.03 -6.80 21.46
CA ASN A 85 -0.12 -7.02 22.91
C ASN A 85 0.27 -5.78 23.72
N GLU A 86 0.01 -5.84 25.02
CA GLU A 86 0.28 -4.73 25.94
C GLU A 86 1.76 -4.37 26.03
N ASP A 87 2.65 -5.36 26.11
CA ASP A 87 4.10 -5.14 26.21
C ASP A 87 4.64 -4.36 25.01
N GLU A 88 4.12 -4.63 23.81
CA GLU A 88 4.49 -3.90 22.60
C GLU A 88 3.96 -2.45 22.60
N VAL A 89 2.81 -2.19 23.23
CA VAL A 89 2.30 -0.82 23.46
C VAL A 89 3.25 -0.05 24.36
N TYR A 90 3.70 -0.65 25.47
CA TYR A 90 4.69 -0.03 26.35
C TYR A 90 6.05 0.14 25.65
N THR A 91 6.52 -0.84 24.90
CA THR A 91 7.75 -0.73 24.08
C THR A 91 7.68 0.42 23.07
N PHE A 92 6.52 0.67 22.47
CA PHE A 92 6.32 1.86 21.62
C PHE A 92 6.45 3.14 22.43
N ASN A 93 5.83 3.21 23.61
CA ASN A 93 5.95 4.36 24.52
C ASN A 93 7.40 4.63 24.91
N ASP A 94 8.18 3.61 25.26
CA ASP A 94 9.58 3.76 25.66
C ASP A 94 10.41 4.40 24.54
N ARG A 95 10.22 3.93 23.30
CA ARG A 95 10.86 4.54 22.12
C ARG A 95 10.45 6.00 21.89
N VAL A 96 9.22 6.36 22.22
CA VAL A 96 8.74 7.73 22.13
C VAL A 96 9.33 8.57 23.25
N THR A 97 9.33 8.06 24.49
CA THR A 97 9.83 8.79 25.68
C THR A 97 11.35 9.00 25.66
N ASP A 98 12.12 8.15 24.99
CA ASP A 98 13.56 8.37 24.74
C ASP A 98 13.85 9.69 24.00
N VAL A 99 12.86 10.20 23.24
CA VAL A 99 13.01 11.42 22.42
C VAL A 99 12.13 12.56 22.94
N ILE A 100 10.93 12.25 23.43
CA ILE A 100 9.90 13.19 23.83
C ILE A 100 9.51 12.90 25.29
N PRO A 101 9.87 13.74 26.24
CA PRO A 101 9.45 13.59 27.63
C PRO A 101 7.94 13.86 27.76
N ASN A 102 7.24 12.99 28.51
CA ASN A 102 5.80 13.11 28.81
C ASN A 102 4.90 13.30 27.56
N PRO A 103 4.91 12.38 26.60
CA PRO A 103 4.12 12.51 25.38
C PRO A 103 2.62 12.37 25.69
N GLU A 104 1.80 13.22 25.07
CA GLU A 104 0.35 13.06 24.96
C GLU A 104 0.03 12.29 23.68
N TYR A 105 -0.94 11.39 23.74
CA TYR A 105 -1.34 10.56 22.62
C TYR A 105 -2.76 10.89 22.16
N ILE A 106 -3.02 10.64 20.87
CA ILE A 106 -4.36 10.53 20.29
C ILE A 106 -4.59 9.08 19.94
N CYS A 107 -5.72 8.55 20.41
CA CYS A 107 -6.20 7.22 20.06
C CYS A 107 -7.41 7.33 19.15
N GLU A 108 -7.39 6.62 18.04
CA GLU A 108 -8.43 6.58 17.03
C GLU A 108 -8.81 5.15 16.71
N LEU A 109 -10.06 4.91 16.29
CA LEU A 109 -10.44 3.59 15.78
C LEU A 109 -9.68 3.29 14.49
N LYS A 110 -9.09 2.11 14.39
CA LYS A 110 -8.51 1.60 13.16
C LYS A 110 -9.63 1.03 12.29
N LEU A 111 -10.15 1.88 11.41
CA LEU A 111 -11.26 1.54 10.52
C LEU A 111 -10.82 0.48 9.50
N ASP A 112 -11.67 -0.50 9.27
CA ASP A 112 -11.43 -1.55 8.27
C ASP A 112 -12.14 -1.22 6.95
N GLY A 113 -11.47 -0.45 6.11
CA GLY A 113 -11.99 0.09 4.86
C GLY A 113 -10.94 0.21 3.77
N LEU A 114 -11.08 1.25 2.95
CA LEU A 114 -10.13 1.62 1.91
C LEU A 114 -9.62 3.04 2.14
N SER A 115 -8.30 3.19 2.30
CA SER A 115 -7.70 4.50 2.50
C SER A 115 -7.84 5.39 1.27
N VAL A 116 -8.19 6.65 1.51
CA VAL A 116 -8.41 7.68 0.49
C VAL A 116 -7.66 8.95 0.82
N SER A 117 -7.15 9.61 -0.21
CA SER A 117 -6.67 11.00 -0.18
C SER A 117 -7.62 11.88 -0.96
N LEU A 118 -8.11 12.94 -0.34
CA LEU A 118 -8.99 13.95 -0.92
C LEU A 118 -8.22 15.25 -1.05
N VAL A 119 -8.17 15.81 -2.24
CA VAL A 119 -7.46 17.06 -2.52
C VAL A 119 -8.44 18.14 -2.92
N TYR A 120 -8.38 19.25 -2.20
CA TYR A 120 -9.17 20.45 -2.43
C TYR A 120 -8.28 21.59 -2.86
N GLN A 121 -8.83 22.48 -3.70
CA GLN A 121 -8.23 23.75 -4.08
C GLN A 121 -9.30 24.83 -3.96
N ASP A 122 -9.01 25.86 -3.19
CA ASP A 122 -9.92 26.99 -2.93
C ASP A 122 -11.34 26.55 -2.54
N GLY A 123 -11.38 25.55 -1.66
CA GLY A 123 -12.62 24.97 -1.13
C GLY A 123 -13.28 23.90 -2.01
N VAL A 124 -12.89 23.73 -3.27
CA VAL A 124 -13.53 22.78 -4.20
C VAL A 124 -12.74 21.47 -4.27
N LEU A 125 -13.44 20.33 -4.15
CA LEU A 125 -12.85 19.00 -4.34
C LEU A 125 -12.33 18.86 -5.77
N GLN A 126 -11.01 18.70 -5.92
CA GLN A 126 -10.35 18.49 -7.20
C GLN A 126 -10.34 17.02 -7.57
N TYR A 127 -9.82 16.20 -6.68
CA TYR A 127 -9.80 14.74 -6.88
C TYR A 127 -9.77 13.97 -5.56
N GLY A 128 -10.21 12.71 -5.63
CA GLY A 128 -10.02 11.69 -4.61
C GLY A 128 -9.25 10.52 -5.19
N ALA A 129 -8.22 10.05 -4.49
CA ALA A 129 -7.36 8.97 -4.94
C ALA A 129 -7.23 7.85 -3.90
N THR A 130 -7.16 6.59 -4.35
CA THR A 130 -6.82 5.45 -3.48
C THR A 130 -5.35 5.52 -3.05
N ARG A 131 -5.00 4.87 -1.95
CA ARG A 131 -3.60 4.78 -1.50
C ARG A 131 -2.68 4.17 -2.55
N GLY A 132 -3.14 3.16 -3.29
CA GLY A 132 -2.30 2.40 -4.20
C GLY A 132 -1.10 1.78 -3.49
N ASN A 133 0.09 1.98 -4.04
CA ASN A 133 1.35 1.55 -3.43
C ASN A 133 1.95 2.57 -2.42
N GLY A 134 1.19 3.60 -2.11
CA GLY A 134 1.61 4.71 -1.24
C GLY A 134 2.16 5.92 -2.00
N THR A 135 2.70 5.74 -3.20
CA THR A 135 3.20 6.82 -4.06
C THR A 135 2.23 7.10 -5.22
N ILE A 136 1.67 6.06 -5.81
CA ILE A 136 0.73 6.16 -6.94
C ILE A 136 -0.57 5.44 -6.55
N GLY A 137 -1.69 6.15 -6.65
CA GLY A 137 -3.04 5.66 -6.46
C GLY A 137 -3.87 5.68 -7.74
N GLU A 138 -5.14 5.34 -7.63
CA GLU A 138 -6.14 5.42 -8.70
C GLU A 138 -7.05 6.61 -8.43
N ASP A 139 -7.32 7.42 -9.46
CA ASP A 139 -8.30 8.51 -9.41
C ASP A 139 -9.71 7.91 -9.30
N ILE A 140 -10.32 8.05 -8.15
CA ILE A 140 -11.68 7.59 -7.86
C ILE A 140 -12.66 8.75 -7.63
N THR A 141 -12.32 9.94 -8.10
CA THR A 141 -13.09 11.18 -7.87
C THR A 141 -14.57 11.01 -8.21
N HIS A 142 -14.85 10.33 -9.31
CA HIS A 142 -16.21 10.09 -9.80
C HIS A 142 -17.08 9.35 -8.77
N ASN A 143 -16.50 8.36 -8.10
CA ASN A 143 -17.19 7.58 -7.08
C ASN A 143 -17.14 8.26 -5.70
N VAL A 144 -16.03 8.93 -5.36
CA VAL A 144 -15.91 9.72 -4.12
C VAL A 144 -17.02 10.76 -4.02
N LYS A 145 -17.34 11.43 -5.11
CA LYS A 145 -18.45 12.42 -5.15
C LYS A 145 -19.80 11.83 -4.76
N THR A 146 -20.02 10.53 -4.94
CA THR A 146 -21.26 9.85 -4.54
C THR A 146 -21.38 9.63 -3.03
N ILE A 147 -20.28 9.70 -2.29
CA ILE A 147 -20.26 9.54 -0.82
C ILE A 147 -20.75 10.84 -0.19
N ARG A 148 -21.93 10.81 0.38
CA ARG A 148 -22.61 12.01 0.85
C ARG A 148 -21.95 12.67 2.08
N SER A 149 -21.23 11.91 2.90
CA SER A 149 -20.45 12.43 4.02
C SER A 149 -19.16 13.17 3.61
N ILE A 150 -18.79 13.12 2.32
CA ILE A 150 -17.65 13.89 1.79
C ILE A 150 -18.19 15.20 1.20
N PRO A 151 -17.77 16.37 1.72
CA PRO A 151 -18.18 17.65 1.17
C PRO A 151 -17.55 17.87 -0.20
N LEU A 152 -18.32 18.34 -1.19
CA LEU A 152 -17.79 18.75 -2.49
C LEU A 152 -17.18 20.16 -2.44
N HIS A 153 -17.64 20.97 -1.48
CA HIS A 153 -17.14 22.31 -1.18
C HIS A 153 -16.94 22.51 0.32
N ILE A 154 -15.85 23.16 0.69
CA ILE A 154 -15.49 23.54 2.06
C ILE A 154 -15.12 25.03 2.11
N ASP A 155 -15.29 25.68 3.26
CA ASP A 155 -14.88 27.08 3.43
C ASP A 155 -13.38 27.15 3.79
N PHE A 156 -12.54 26.96 2.77
CA PHE A 156 -11.08 26.99 2.89
C PHE A 156 -10.43 27.54 1.63
N LYS A 157 -9.48 28.46 1.78
CA LYS A 157 -8.71 29.05 0.68
C LYS A 157 -7.34 28.37 0.55
N GLY A 158 -6.93 28.14 -0.68
CA GLY A 158 -5.69 27.46 -1.01
C GLY A 158 -5.80 25.95 -1.06
N PRO A 159 -4.67 25.24 -1.20
CA PRO A 159 -4.64 23.79 -1.28
C PRO A 159 -4.87 23.14 0.09
N LEU A 160 -5.66 22.07 0.15
CA LEU A 160 -5.83 21.23 1.34
C LEU A 160 -5.94 19.77 0.93
N GLU A 161 -5.07 18.92 1.50
CA GLU A 161 -5.17 17.46 1.39
C GLU A 161 -5.67 16.89 2.72
N VAL A 162 -6.76 16.11 2.67
CA VAL A 162 -7.31 15.39 3.83
C VAL A 162 -7.37 13.90 3.51
N ARG A 163 -6.89 13.07 4.44
CA ARG A 163 -6.87 11.62 4.29
C ARG A 163 -7.80 10.94 5.26
N GLY A 164 -8.39 9.83 4.82
CA GLY A 164 -9.33 9.08 5.62
C GLY A 164 -9.51 7.65 5.12
N GLU A 165 -10.59 7.04 5.60
CA GLU A 165 -10.97 5.69 5.22
C GLU A 165 -12.40 5.72 4.68
N ILE A 166 -12.60 5.15 3.49
CA ILE A 166 -13.93 4.85 2.94
C ILE A 166 -14.33 3.49 3.51
N ILE A 167 -15.50 3.44 4.10
CA ILE A 167 -16.06 2.25 4.74
C ILE A 167 -17.40 1.86 4.13
N MET A 168 -17.79 0.61 4.34
CA MET A 168 -19.16 0.15 4.14
C MET A 168 -19.78 -0.14 5.51
N PRO A 169 -20.87 0.55 5.91
CA PRO A 169 -21.62 0.20 7.10
C PRO A 169 -22.18 -1.24 7.04
N LYS A 170 -22.24 -1.93 8.19
CA LYS A 170 -22.74 -3.32 8.27
C LYS A 170 -24.13 -3.47 7.65
N LYS A 171 -25.07 -2.57 7.98
CA LYS A 171 -26.42 -2.56 7.39
C LYS A 171 -26.42 -2.40 5.86
N ALA A 172 -25.48 -1.62 5.31
CA ALA A 172 -25.36 -1.46 3.87
C ALA A 172 -24.85 -2.74 3.19
N LEU A 173 -23.92 -3.45 3.83
CA LEU A 173 -23.43 -4.75 3.37
C LEU A 173 -24.54 -5.81 3.40
N GLU A 174 -25.31 -5.87 4.48
CA GLU A 174 -26.45 -6.79 4.61
C GLU A 174 -27.44 -6.60 3.46
N ARG A 175 -27.95 -5.37 3.28
CA ARG A 175 -28.85 -5.04 2.17
C ARG A 175 -28.25 -5.41 0.80
N LEU A 176 -26.99 -5.07 0.58
CA LEU A 176 -26.30 -5.36 -0.67
C LEU A 176 -26.19 -6.86 -0.94
N ASN A 177 -25.95 -7.66 0.09
CA ASN A 177 -25.87 -9.11 -0.03
C ASN A 177 -27.24 -9.76 -0.21
N GLU A 178 -28.32 -9.20 0.34
CA GLU A 178 -29.68 -9.58 0.04
C GLU A 178 -30.02 -9.38 -1.45
N GLU A 179 -29.77 -8.18 -1.99
CA GLU A 179 -29.95 -7.87 -3.42
C GLU A 179 -29.14 -8.82 -4.33
N ARG A 180 -27.90 -9.17 -3.93
CA ARG A 180 -27.04 -10.10 -4.68
C ARG A 180 -27.55 -11.54 -4.62
N THR A 181 -28.12 -11.94 -3.48
CA THR A 181 -28.73 -13.27 -3.32
C THR A 181 -29.92 -13.40 -4.27
N GLU A 182 -30.78 -12.40 -4.31
CA GLU A 182 -31.93 -12.37 -5.23
C GLU A 182 -31.53 -12.40 -6.71
N ALA A 183 -30.40 -11.74 -7.03
CA ALA A 183 -29.84 -11.70 -8.38
C ALA A 183 -28.97 -12.93 -8.73
N GLY A 184 -28.79 -13.91 -7.81
CA GLY A 184 -27.94 -15.08 -8.02
C GLY A 184 -26.44 -14.75 -8.14
N LEU A 185 -26.00 -13.59 -7.60
CA LEU A 185 -24.61 -13.11 -7.68
C LEU A 185 -23.80 -13.54 -6.45
N PRO A 186 -22.47 -13.71 -6.57
CA PRO A 186 -21.59 -14.00 -5.44
C PRO A 186 -21.67 -12.91 -4.37
N LEU A 187 -21.78 -13.28 -3.09
CA LEU A 187 -21.86 -12.33 -1.98
C LEU A 187 -20.52 -11.65 -1.69
N PHE A 188 -20.57 -10.42 -1.19
CA PHE A 188 -19.38 -9.80 -0.63
C PHE A 188 -19.02 -10.46 0.71
N ALA A 189 -17.75 -10.74 0.90
CA ALA A 189 -17.25 -11.48 2.06
C ALA A 189 -17.26 -10.64 3.34
N ASN A 190 -16.95 -9.35 3.27
CA ASN A 190 -16.87 -8.42 4.40
C ASN A 190 -17.04 -6.96 3.94
N CYS A 191 -17.18 -6.05 4.92
CA CYS A 191 -17.36 -4.61 4.67
C CYS A 191 -16.19 -4.00 3.90
N ARG A 192 -14.94 -4.36 4.20
CA ARG A 192 -13.75 -3.86 3.51
C ARG A 192 -13.75 -4.22 2.01
N ASN A 193 -13.96 -5.50 1.68
CA ASN A 193 -13.98 -5.94 0.29
C ASN A 193 -15.15 -5.33 -0.48
N ALA A 194 -16.30 -5.18 0.18
CA ALA A 194 -17.47 -4.53 -0.40
C ALA A 194 -17.22 -3.04 -0.64
N ALA A 195 -16.59 -2.33 0.29
CA ALA A 195 -16.19 -0.92 0.12
C ALA A 195 -15.21 -0.76 -1.04
N ALA A 196 -14.11 -1.56 -1.06
CA ALA A 196 -13.10 -1.53 -2.11
C ALA A 196 -13.67 -1.85 -3.49
N GLY A 197 -14.55 -2.87 -3.59
CA GLY A 197 -15.22 -3.24 -4.84
C GLY A 197 -16.25 -2.21 -5.30
N SER A 198 -16.88 -1.49 -4.37
CA SER A 198 -17.88 -0.46 -4.68
C SER A 198 -17.26 0.85 -5.13
N ILE A 199 -16.19 1.32 -4.47
CA ILE A 199 -15.54 2.57 -4.85
C ILE A 199 -14.75 2.46 -6.17
N ARG A 200 -14.48 1.26 -6.64
CA ARG A 200 -13.80 0.98 -7.91
C ARG A 200 -14.75 0.56 -9.03
N GLN A 201 -16.04 0.93 -8.95
CA GLN A 201 -16.98 0.76 -10.05
C GLN A 201 -16.71 1.81 -11.14
N LEU A 202 -16.73 1.39 -12.40
CA LEU A 202 -16.58 2.31 -13.54
C LEU A 202 -17.81 3.19 -13.73
N ASP A 203 -18.96 2.72 -13.29
CA ASP A 203 -20.24 3.47 -13.28
C ASP A 203 -20.52 3.98 -11.86
N SER A 204 -20.46 5.30 -11.67
CA SER A 204 -20.70 5.95 -10.38
C SER A 204 -22.16 5.78 -9.87
N ARG A 205 -23.12 5.50 -10.76
CA ARG A 205 -24.51 5.20 -10.36
C ARG A 205 -24.59 3.91 -9.54
N ILE A 206 -23.70 2.95 -9.82
CA ILE A 206 -23.57 1.73 -9.03
C ILE A 206 -22.97 2.08 -7.66
N ALA A 207 -21.90 2.87 -7.60
CA ALA A 207 -21.28 3.28 -6.34
C ALA A 207 -22.25 4.07 -5.45
N ALA A 208 -23.04 4.97 -6.03
CA ALA A 208 -24.04 5.78 -5.32
C ALA A 208 -25.09 4.94 -4.55
N LYS A 209 -25.48 3.77 -5.11
CA LYS A 209 -26.46 2.86 -4.49
C LYS A 209 -25.87 1.99 -3.38
N ARG A 210 -24.54 1.92 -3.24
CA ARG A 210 -23.86 1.00 -2.32
C ARG A 210 -23.86 1.45 -0.87
N GLY A 211 -24.20 2.73 -0.58
CA GLY A 211 -24.28 3.26 0.78
C GLY A 211 -22.92 3.36 1.46
N LEU A 212 -21.87 3.76 0.71
CA LEU A 212 -20.56 4.01 1.24
C LEU A 212 -20.56 5.23 2.18
N ASP A 213 -19.67 5.20 3.18
CA ASP A 213 -19.42 6.29 4.11
C ASP A 213 -17.91 6.54 4.23
N ALA A 214 -17.49 7.66 4.83
CA ALA A 214 -16.08 7.97 5.02
C ALA A 214 -15.83 8.69 6.35
N PHE A 215 -14.69 8.36 6.99
CA PHE A 215 -14.15 9.11 8.12
C PHE A 215 -12.79 9.66 7.77
N LEU A 216 -12.60 10.97 8.01
CA LEU A 216 -11.34 11.67 7.74
C LEU A 216 -10.56 11.80 9.05
N TYR A 217 -9.25 11.46 9.01
CA TYR A 217 -8.45 11.33 10.23
C TYR A 217 -7.02 11.89 10.12
N HIS A 218 -6.64 12.49 8.98
CA HIS A 218 -5.27 12.98 8.84
C HIS A 218 -5.16 14.10 7.80
N VAL A 219 -4.35 15.11 8.13
CA VAL A 219 -3.96 16.21 7.23
C VAL A 219 -2.44 16.16 7.10
N PRO A 220 -1.91 15.76 5.93
CA PRO A 220 -0.46 15.61 5.73
C PRO A 220 0.33 16.89 5.92
N GLU A 221 -0.27 18.05 5.59
CA GLU A 221 0.32 19.37 5.77
C GLU A 221 -0.49 20.19 6.79
N ALA A 222 -0.35 19.81 8.06
CA ALA A 222 -1.07 20.42 9.16
C ALA A 222 -0.79 21.94 9.33
N SER A 223 0.32 22.45 8.80
CA SER A 223 0.64 23.87 8.75
C SER A 223 -0.40 24.69 7.98
N GLN A 224 -1.05 24.11 6.96
CA GLN A 224 -2.14 24.76 6.21
C GLN A 224 -3.33 25.10 7.11
N LEU A 225 -3.56 24.32 8.16
CA LEU A 225 -4.61 24.54 9.13
C LEU A 225 -4.18 25.41 10.34
N ASN A 226 -2.92 25.86 10.42
CA ASN A 226 -2.36 26.54 11.60
C ASN A 226 -2.62 25.73 12.90
N ALA A 227 -2.45 24.40 12.85
CA ALA A 227 -2.62 23.52 13.98
C ALA A 227 -1.26 23.14 14.57
N THR A 228 -1.20 22.98 15.88
CA THR A 228 -0.01 22.57 16.64
C THR A 228 -0.10 21.12 17.09
N THR A 229 -1.30 20.57 17.18
CA THR A 229 -1.56 19.20 17.59
C THR A 229 -2.41 18.46 16.57
N HIS A 230 -2.30 17.13 16.57
CA HIS A 230 -3.12 16.28 15.72
C HIS A 230 -4.62 16.41 16.05
N TYR A 231 -4.96 16.55 17.34
CA TYR A 231 -6.34 16.76 17.76
C TYR A 231 -6.92 18.07 17.22
N GLU A 232 -6.14 19.17 17.24
CA GLU A 232 -6.56 20.43 16.62
C GLU A 232 -6.80 20.28 15.11
N CYS A 233 -5.99 19.47 14.40
CA CYS A 233 -6.25 19.18 13.00
C CYS A 233 -7.61 18.52 12.80
N LEU A 234 -7.96 17.54 13.65
CA LEU A 234 -9.25 16.83 13.56
C LEU A 234 -10.43 17.77 13.84
N GLU A 235 -10.34 18.62 14.85
CA GLU A 235 -11.38 19.61 15.16
C GLU A 235 -11.54 20.62 14.01
N LYS A 236 -10.44 21.07 13.40
CA LYS A 236 -10.48 22.01 12.26
C LYS A 236 -11.08 21.38 11.01
N ILE A 237 -10.72 20.16 10.65
CA ILE A 237 -11.37 19.49 9.51
C ILE A 237 -12.84 19.20 9.79
N LYS A 238 -13.21 18.88 11.05
CA LYS A 238 -14.60 18.74 11.46
C LYS A 238 -15.37 20.05 11.28
N ALA A 239 -14.77 21.19 11.67
CA ALA A 239 -15.37 22.52 11.45
C ALA A 239 -15.52 22.87 9.96
N LEU A 240 -14.67 22.31 9.08
CA LEU A 240 -14.80 22.45 7.62
C LEU A 240 -15.84 21.49 7.00
N GLY A 241 -16.56 20.70 7.81
CA GLY A 241 -17.63 19.82 7.34
C GLY A 241 -17.21 18.37 7.06
N PHE A 242 -15.98 18.01 7.37
CA PHE A 242 -15.56 16.60 7.25
C PHE A 242 -16.06 15.74 8.41
N LYS A 243 -16.47 14.52 8.10
CA LYS A 243 -16.85 13.55 9.12
C LYS A 243 -15.62 12.94 9.77
N THR A 244 -15.43 13.20 11.07
CA THR A 244 -14.39 12.61 11.92
C THR A 244 -15.00 11.53 12.82
N ASN A 245 -14.20 10.57 13.29
CA ASN A 245 -14.72 9.52 14.14
C ASN A 245 -15.00 10.03 15.56
N PRO A 246 -16.23 9.85 16.11
CA PRO A 246 -16.60 10.37 17.42
C PRO A 246 -15.89 9.68 18.60
N TYR A 247 -15.29 8.52 18.38
CA TYR A 247 -14.56 7.78 19.41
C TYR A 247 -13.09 8.20 19.53
N THR A 248 -12.64 9.23 18.80
CA THR A 248 -11.29 9.78 18.94
C THR A 248 -11.08 10.33 20.35
N ARG A 249 -9.98 9.97 21.01
CA ARG A 249 -9.68 10.34 22.39
C ARG A 249 -8.25 10.83 22.58
N LYS A 250 -8.09 11.90 23.36
CA LYS A 250 -6.80 12.32 23.91
C LYS A 250 -6.45 11.48 25.14
N CYS A 251 -5.23 10.95 25.17
CA CYS A 251 -4.68 10.17 26.29
C CYS A 251 -3.40 10.87 26.78
N LYS A 252 -3.37 11.20 28.08
CA LYS A 252 -2.26 11.92 28.69
C LYS A 252 -1.00 11.08 28.88
N ASN A 253 -1.14 9.76 28.85
CA ASN A 253 -0.07 8.80 29.06
C ASN A 253 -0.46 7.44 28.48
N ILE A 254 0.51 6.51 28.47
CA ILE A 254 0.33 5.18 27.86
C ILE A 254 -0.69 4.31 28.61
N LYS A 255 -0.87 4.53 29.91
CA LYS A 255 -1.88 3.78 30.69
C LYS A 255 -3.30 4.15 30.25
N GLU A 256 -3.56 5.42 29.96
CA GLU A 256 -4.84 5.86 29.39
C GLU A 256 -5.04 5.31 27.97
N VAL A 257 -3.96 5.15 27.20
CA VAL A 257 -3.99 4.48 25.89
C VAL A 257 -4.44 3.04 26.03
N TRP A 258 -3.86 2.28 26.99
CA TRP A 258 -4.24 0.89 27.20
C TRP A 258 -5.71 0.75 27.64
N ASN A 259 -6.15 1.58 28.59
CA ASN A 259 -7.55 1.61 29.01
C ASN A 259 -8.50 1.88 27.81
N TYR A 260 -8.11 2.78 26.90
CA TYR A 260 -8.88 3.05 25.69
C TYR A 260 -8.96 1.82 24.77
N ILE A 261 -7.86 1.09 24.59
CA ILE A 261 -7.82 -0.13 23.78
C ILE A 261 -8.80 -1.18 24.36
N GLU A 262 -8.81 -1.38 25.68
CA GLU A 262 -9.72 -2.31 26.34
C GLU A 262 -11.21 -1.89 26.19
N GLU A 263 -11.50 -0.61 26.29
CA GLU A 263 -12.85 -0.08 26.05
C GLU A 263 -13.30 -0.32 24.62
N VAL A 264 -12.44 -0.01 23.64
CA VAL A 264 -12.75 -0.20 22.22
C VAL A 264 -12.92 -1.68 21.86
N ALA A 265 -12.17 -2.59 22.50
CA ALA A 265 -12.35 -4.01 22.33
C ALA A 265 -13.80 -4.45 22.69
N LYS A 266 -14.38 -3.87 23.74
CA LYS A 266 -15.78 -4.11 24.15
C LYS A 266 -16.80 -3.45 23.22
N LEU A 267 -16.45 -2.31 22.62
CA LEU A 267 -17.31 -1.60 21.67
C LEU A 267 -17.33 -2.24 20.29
N ARG A 268 -16.26 -2.92 19.88
CA ARG A 268 -16.08 -3.51 18.53
C ARG A 268 -17.30 -4.28 18.01
N PRO A 269 -17.96 -5.18 18.78
CA PRO A 269 -19.10 -5.95 18.29
C PRO A 269 -20.34 -5.11 17.94
N ILE A 270 -20.54 -3.99 18.65
CA ILE A 270 -21.75 -3.16 18.53
C ILE A 270 -21.60 -1.98 17.58
N LEU A 271 -20.38 -1.69 17.10
CA LEU A 271 -20.15 -0.62 16.12
C LEU A 271 -20.86 -0.93 14.81
N PRO A 272 -21.44 0.10 14.15
CA PRO A 272 -22.15 -0.05 12.87
C PRO A 272 -21.21 -0.29 11.68
N TYR A 273 -19.92 -0.29 11.88
CA TYR A 273 -18.85 -0.56 10.90
C TYR A 273 -17.75 -1.41 11.53
N ASP A 274 -16.91 -2.01 10.69
CA ASP A 274 -15.83 -2.87 11.16
C ASP A 274 -14.57 -2.07 11.50
N ILE A 275 -13.86 -2.53 12.54
CA ILE A 275 -12.55 -2.04 12.96
C ILE A 275 -11.62 -3.24 13.21
N ASP A 276 -10.35 -3.10 12.89
CA ASP A 276 -9.32 -4.13 13.11
C ASP A 276 -8.38 -3.79 14.27
N GLY A 277 -8.56 -2.61 14.89
CA GLY A 277 -7.69 -2.18 15.99
C GLY A 277 -7.91 -0.75 16.45
N VAL A 278 -6.84 -0.21 17.03
CA VAL A 278 -6.71 1.18 17.50
C VAL A 278 -5.43 1.79 16.91
N VAL A 279 -5.50 3.00 16.39
CA VAL A 279 -4.33 3.77 15.98
C VAL A 279 -3.92 4.71 17.11
N ILE A 280 -2.67 4.64 17.50
CA ILE A 280 -2.07 5.46 18.56
C ILE A 280 -1.10 6.42 17.87
N LYS A 281 -1.27 7.73 18.09
CA LYS A 281 -0.43 8.79 17.51
C LYS A 281 0.07 9.72 18.60
N VAL A 282 1.29 10.20 18.52
CA VAL A 282 1.77 11.31 19.34
C VAL A 282 1.01 12.57 18.95
N ASN A 283 0.41 13.29 19.92
CA ASN A 283 -0.49 14.40 19.63
C ASN A 283 0.23 15.66 19.12
N ASP A 284 1.39 16.01 19.70
CA ASP A 284 2.14 17.22 19.32
C ASP A 284 2.82 17.05 17.96
N LEU A 285 2.52 17.90 17.00
CA LEU A 285 3.04 17.82 15.63
C LEU A 285 4.55 18.11 15.52
N ASN A 286 5.09 18.90 16.42
CA ASN A 286 6.53 19.14 16.46
C ASN A 286 7.27 17.89 16.96
N SER A 287 6.70 17.21 17.95
CA SER A 287 7.19 15.93 18.45
C SER A 287 7.13 14.84 17.36
N GLN A 288 6.09 14.81 16.54
CA GLN A 288 6.00 13.90 15.38
C GLN A 288 7.15 14.13 14.40
N ARG A 289 7.49 15.41 14.09
CA ARG A 289 8.63 15.76 13.21
C ARG A 289 9.96 15.33 13.80
N ARG A 290 10.15 15.48 15.13
CA ARG A 290 11.37 15.06 15.84
C ARG A 290 11.58 13.55 15.84
N LEU A 291 10.52 12.77 16.03
CA LEU A 291 10.51 11.31 15.97
C LEU A 291 10.76 10.81 14.54
N GLY A 292 10.18 11.49 13.55
CA GLY A 292 10.40 11.22 12.13
C GLY A 292 9.81 9.89 11.65
N TYR A 293 10.44 9.33 10.64
CA TYR A 293 9.95 8.18 9.88
C TYR A 293 11.05 7.13 9.71
N THR A 294 10.65 5.90 9.50
CA THR A 294 11.49 4.87 8.87
C THR A 294 11.25 4.90 7.36
N ALA A 295 11.91 4.02 6.61
CA ALA A 295 11.64 3.88 5.17
C ALA A 295 10.18 3.46 4.84
N LYS A 296 9.44 2.90 5.80
CA LYS A 296 8.11 2.33 5.56
C LYS A 296 7.00 2.90 6.44
N VAL A 297 7.31 3.30 7.66
CA VAL A 297 6.32 3.69 8.67
C VAL A 297 6.76 4.91 9.49
N PRO A 298 5.83 5.73 10.01
CA PRO A 298 6.13 6.79 10.96
C PRO A 298 6.58 6.19 12.31
N LYS A 299 7.49 6.87 13.02
CA LYS A 299 7.92 6.48 14.37
C LYS A 299 7.00 7.02 15.46
N TRP A 300 6.18 8.00 15.13
CA TRP A 300 5.26 8.69 16.04
C TRP A 300 3.85 8.12 16.06
N ALA A 301 3.58 7.09 15.25
CA ALA A 301 2.29 6.42 15.21
C ALA A 301 2.46 4.90 15.07
N ILE A 302 1.52 4.16 15.66
CA ILE A 302 1.48 2.71 15.60
C ILE A 302 0.03 2.22 15.62
N ALA A 303 -0.22 1.06 15.05
CA ALA A 303 -1.52 0.42 15.05
C ALA A 303 -1.52 -0.80 15.98
N TYR A 304 -2.28 -0.72 17.07
CA TYR A 304 -2.61 -1.91 17.86
C TYR A 304 -3.72 -2.68 17.15
N LYS A 305 -3.47 -3.93 16.82
CA LYS A 305 -4.47 -4.82 16.22
C LYS A 305 -5.07 -5.74 17.27
N PHE A 306 -6.40 -5.82 17.25
CA PHE A 306 -7.08 -6.80 18.10
C PHE A 306 -6.67 -8.22 17.76
N PRO A 307 -6.71 -9.14 18.73
CA PRO A 307 -6.54 -10.55 18.44
C PRO A 307 -7.43 -10.97 17.29
N ALA A 308 -6.84 -11.70 16.34
CA ALA A 308 -7.59 -12.22 15.21
C ALA A 308 -8.69 -13.17 15.70
N GLU A 309 -9.84 -13.14 15.03
CA GLU A 309 -10.91 -14.10 15.29
C GLU A 309 -10.41 -15.52 15.02
N GLU A 310 -10.53 -16.37 16.01
CA GLU A 310 -10.17 -17.79 15.94
C GLU A 310 -11.45 -18.64 15.88
N VAL A 311 -11.50 -19.54 14.87
CA VAL A 311 -12.66 -20.40 14.62
C VAL A 311 -12.19 -21.84 14.49
N ILE A 312 -13.00 -22.75 15.00
CA ILE A 312 -12.72 -24.20 14.91
C ILE A 312 -13.34 -24.75 13.62
N THR A 313 -12.57 -25.55 12.91
CA THR A 313 -13.04 -26.28 11.72
C THR A 313 -12.29 -27.60 11.56
N LYS A 314 -12.79 -28.48 10.68
CA LYS A 314 -12.19 -29.79 10.39
C LYS A 314 -11.11 -29.70 9.32
N LEU A 315 -9.95 -30.28 9.58
CA LEU A 315 -8.88 -30.48 8.60
C LEU A 315 -9.19 -31.73 7.77
N LYS A 316 -9.62 -31.54 6.52
CA LYS A 316 -10.03 -32.64 5.63
C LYS A 316 -8.85 -33.30 4.93
N ASP A 317 -7.87 -32.49 4.50
CA ASP A 317 -6.72 -32.94 3.72
C ASP A 317 -5.57 -31.93 3.80
N ILE A 318 -4.38 -32.31 3.35
CA ILE A 318 -3.22 -31.43 3.22
C ILE A 318 -2.71 -31.51 1.78
N VAL A 319 -2.68 -30.38 1.10
CA VAL A 319 -2.18 -30.23 -0.27
C VAL A 319 -0.90 -29.41 -0.26
N PHE A 320 -0.04 -29.67 -1.26
CA PHE A 320 1.25 -28.99 -1.37
C PHE A 320 1.26 -28.05 -2.58
N THR A 321 1.61 -26.78 -2.34
CA THR A 321 1.81 -25.78 -3.39
C THR A 321 3.29 -25.53 -3.62
N ILE A 322 3.63 -25.12 -4.83
CA ILE A 322 5.01 -24.84 -5.25
C ILE A 322 5.09 -23.38 -5.62
N GLY A 323 5.93 -22.64 -4.91
CA GLY A 323 6.16 -21.24 -5.24
C GLY A 323 7.25 -21.05 -6.31
N ARG A 324 7.42 -19.82 -6.77
CA ARG A 324 8.37 -19.41 -7.82
C ARG A 324 9.80 -19.92 -7.63
N THR A 325 10.29 -19.99 -6.40
CA THR A 325 11.63 -20.48 -6.06
C THR A 325 11.71 -22.01 -5.98
N GLY A 326 10.61 -22.71 -6.26
CA GLY A 326 10.49 -24.15 -6.06
C GLY A 326 10.16 -24.56 -4.62
N GLN A 327 9.95 -23.61 -3.71
CA GLN A 327 9.58 -23.87 -2.32
C GLN A 327 8.25 -24.60 -2.24
N ILE A 328 8.21 -25.69 -1.47
CA ILE A 328 7.01 -26.47 -1.20
C ILE A 328 6.38 -26.00 0.10
N THR A 329 5.12 -25.61 0.02
CA THR A 329 4.33 -25.15 1.18
C THR A 329 3.14 -26.08 1.39
N PRO A 330 3.03 -26.75 2.56
CA PRO A 330 1.83 -27.50 2.93
C PRO A 330 0.68 -26.55 3.26
N ASN A 331 -0.50 -26.86 2.73
CA ASN A 331 -1.73 -26.09 2.97
C ASN A 331 -2.84 -27.03 3.43
N ALA A 332 -3.51 -26.66 4.49
CA ALA A 332 -4.69 -27.34 5.01
C ALA A 332 -5.88 -27.13 4.05
N VAL A 333 -6.57 -28.20 3.71
CA VAL A 333 -7.90 -28.18 3.11
C VAL A 333 -8.91 -28.35 4.24
N LEU A 334 -9.74 -27.33 4.43
CA LEU A 334 -10.62 -27.22 5.58
C LEU A 334 -12.09 -27.50 5.21
N GLU A 335 -12.87 -27.92 6.16
CA GLU A 335 -14.29 -27.74 6.07
C GLU A 335 -14.59 -26.24 5.99
N PRO A 336 -15.43 -25.77 5.02
CA PRO A 336 -15.67 -24.35 4.85
C PRO A 336 -16.15 -23.69 6.14
N VAL A 337 -15.46 -22.66 6.60
CA VAL A 337 -15.78 -21.94 7.84
C VAL A 337 -15.64 -20.44 7.62
N ARG A 338 -16.50 -19.65 8.27
CA ARG A 338 -16.38 -18.19 8.23
C ARG A 338 -15.38 -17.73 9.29
N VAL A 339 -14.38 -16.93 8.86
CA VAL A 339 -13.39 -16.31 9.73
C VAL A 339 -13.29 -14.84 9.34
N ALA A 340 -13.55 -13.93 10.26
CA ALA A 340 -13.58 -12.48 10.01
C ALA A 340 -14.36 -12.14 8.71
N GLY A 341 -15.62 -12.64 8.63
CA GLY A 341 -16.53 -12.42 7.52
C GLY A 341 -16.23 -13.16 6.21
N SER A 342 -15.06 -13.77 6.02
CA SER A 342 -14.70 -14.49 4.80
C SER A 342 -14.86 -16.00 4.96
N LEU A 343 -15.33 -16.67 3.89
CA LEU A 343 -15.37 -18.12 3.82
C LEU A 343 -13.98 -18.68 3.57
N VAL A 344 -13.42 -19.40 4.54
CA VAL A 344 -12.10 -20.01 4.50
C VAL A 344 -12.24 -21.50 4.22
N GLN A 345 -11.58 -21.98 3.18
CA GLN A 345 -11.53 -23.39 2.76
C GLN A 345 -10.10 -23.92 2.74
N ARG A 346 -9.10 -23.02 2.78
CA ARG A 346 -7.69 -23.36 2.81
C ARG A 346 -6.94 -22.46 3.78
N ALA A 347 -5.96 -23.00 4.48
CA ALA A 347 -5.10 -22.27 5.39
C ALA A 347 -3.65 -22.74 5.26
N THR A 348 -2.70 -21.83 5.44
CA THR A 348 -1.29 -22.26 5.39
C THR A 348 -0.89 -23.05 6.63
N LEU A 349 -0.04 -24.05 6.42
CA LEU A 349 0.65 -24.80 7.48
C LEU A 349 2.13 -24.40 7.57
N HIS A 350 2.57 -23.46 6.72
CA HIS A 350 3.90 -22.87 6.63
C HIS A 350 4.98 -23.89 6.14
N ASN A 351 5.36 -24.87 6.94
CA ASN A 351 6.40 -25.85 6.63
C ASN A 351 6.25 -27.12 7.48
N GLU A 352 7.09 -28.15 7.19
CA GLU A 352 7.12 -29.41 7.92
C GLU A 352 7.33 -29.23 9.43
N ASP A 353 8.34 -28.42 9.81
CA ASP A 353 8.67 -28.22 11.24
C ASP A 353 7.49 -27.62 12.02
N ASN A 354 6.72 -26.73 11.41
CA ASN A 354 5.50 -26.18 12.00
C ASN A 354 4.40 -27.25 12.16
N CYS A 355 4.21 -28.10 11.16
CA CYS A 355 3.25 -29.21 11.21
C CYS A 355 3.60 -30.20 12.32
N ILE A 356 4.86 -30.58 12.44
CA ILE A 356 5.36 -31.50 13.47
C ILE A 356 5.22 -30.89 14.85
N ARG A 357 5.68 -29.64 15.04
CA ARG A 357 5.60 -28.94 16.33
C ARG A 357 4.17 -28.82 16.83
N LYS A 358 3.22 -28.54 15.93
CA LYS A 358 1.79 -28.44 16.25
C LYS A 358 1.08 -29.80 16.29
N ASP A 359 1.77 -30.89 15.94
CA ASP A 359 1.21 -32.25 15.82
C ASP A 359 -0.07 -32.26 14.98
N ILE A 360 0.00 -31.67 13.77
CA ILE A 360 -1.15 -31.58 12.84
C ILE A 360 -1.43 -32.94 12.21
N ARG A 361 -2.70 -33.36 12.20
CA ARG A 361 -3.13 -34.61 11.56
C ARG A 361 -4.35 -34.35 10.69
N ILE A 362 -4.42 -35.05 9.55
CA ILE A 362 -5.63 -35.03 8.71
C ILE A 362 -6.76 -35.65 9.53
N GLY A 363 -7.90 -35.01 9.59
CA GLY A 363 -9.04 -35.39 10.43
C GLY A 363 -9.09 -34.66 11.77
N ASP A 364 -8.09 -33.82 12.13
CA ASP A 364 -8.15 -33.00 13.33
C ASP A 364 -9.24 -31.91 13.25
N ASP A 365 -9.80 -31.58 14.40
CA ASP A 365 -10.40 -30.27 14.62
C ASP A 365 -9.25 -29.27 14.85
N VAL A 366 -9.20 -28.20 14.04
CA VAL A 366 -8.14 -27.20 14.07
C VAL A 366 -8.69 -25.81 14.34
N ILE A 367 -7.91 -25.02 15.04
CA ILE A 367 -8.15 -23.60 15.23
C ILE A 367 -7.54 -22.86 14.06
N VAL A 368 -8.33 -22.05 13.37
CA VAL A 368 -7.94 -21.27 12.20
C VAL A 368 -8.18 -19.79 12.46
N ARG A 369 -7.24 -18.96 12.06
CA ARG A 369 -7.37 -17.49 12.07
C ARG A 369 -6.80 -16.90 10.78
N LYS A 370 -7.01 -15.61 10.58
CA LYS A 370 -6.33 -14.85 9.53
C LYS A 370 -5.14 -14.11 10.12
N ALA A 371 -3.93 -14.50 9.73
CA ALA A 371 -2.72 -13.75 10.07
C ALA A 371 -2.76 -12.37 9.40
N GLY A 372 -2.62 -11.30 10.20
CA GLY A 372 -2.69 -9.92 9.72
C GLY A 372 -4.01 -9.56 9.02
N ASP A 373 -5.12 -10.24 9.38
CA ASP A 373 -6.46 -10.13 8.79
C ASP A 373 -6.54 -10.49 7.29
N VAL A 374 -5.51 -11.11 6.72
CA VAL A 374 -5.40 -11.41 5.29
C VAL A 374 -5.25 -12.91 5.02
N ILE A 375 -4.22 -13.55 5.57
CA ILE A 375 -3.83 -14.93 5.21
C ILE A 375 -4.36 -15.92 6.24
N PRO A 376 -5.25 -16.87 5.84
CA PRO A 376 -5.68 -17.93 6.74
C PRO A 376 -4.50 -18.85 7.13
N GLU A 377 -4.36 -19.10 8.43
CA GLU A 377 -3.38 -20.04 8.98
C GLU A 377 -4.01 -20.97 10.03
N VAL A 378 -3.46 -22.18 10.15
CA VAL A 378 -3.80 -23.10 11.22
C VAL A 378 -2.98 -22.73 12.46
N VAL A 379 -3.65 -22.33 13.53
CA VAL A 379 -3.03 -21.96 14.82
C VAL A 379 -2.56 -23.19 15.58
N SER A 380 -3.48 -24.16 15.78
CA SER A 380 -3.23 -25.41 16.52
C SER A 380 -4.25 -26.49 16.16
N SER A 381 -3.97 -27.72 16.52
CA SER A 381 -4.94 -28.82 16.58
C SER A 381 -5.54 -28.92 17.97
N ILE A 382 -6.81 -29.38 18.06
CA ILE A 382 -7.51 -29.65 19.32
C ILE A 382 -7.39 -31.15 19.62
N LYS A 383 -6.30 -31.53 20.30
CA LYS A 383 -5.92 -32.94 20.53
C LYS A 383 -6.97 -33.69 21.33
N GLU A 384 -7.69 -33.02 22.24
CA GLU A 384 -8.73 -33.57 23.11
C GLU A 384 -9.96 -34.06 22.33
N ARG A 385 -10.12 -33.62 21.08
CA ARG A 385 -11.21 -34.03 20.20
C ARG A 385 -10.86 -35.17 19.24
N ARG A 386 -9.62 -35.71 19.33
CA ARG A 386 -9.20 -36.81 18.49
C ARG A 386 -9.94 -38.11 18.83
N THR A 387 -10.30 -38.83 17.78
CA THR A 387 -11.01 -40.11 17.85
C THR A 387 -10.09 -41.33 17.68
N GLY A 388 -8.81 -41.09 17.32
CA GLY A 388 -7.82 -42.13 17.02
C GLY A 388 -7.72 -42.49 15.53
N ASN A 389 -8.55 -41.90 14.68
CA ASN A 389 -8.53 -42.12 13.22
C ASN A 389 -7.75 -41.05 12.46
N GLU A 390 -7.18 -40.07 13.15
CA GLU A 390 -6.46 -38.96 12.56
C GLU A 390 -5.10 -39.42 12.02
N ILE A 391 -4.84 -39.05 10.75
CA ILE A 391 -3.61 -39.45 10.03
C ILE A 391 -2.51 -38.41 10.30
N PRO A 392 -1.37 -38.80 10.90
CA PRO A 392 -0.26 -37.88 11.13
C PRO A 392 0.24 -37.23 9.84
N PHE A 393 0.63 -35.94 9.94
CA PHE A 393 1.27 -35.25 8.82
C PHE A 393 2.53 -35.97 8.36
N LYS A 394 2.68 -36.08 7.04
CA LYS A 394 3.89 -36.60 6.41
C LYS A 394 4.28 -35.70 5.25
N MET A 395 5.51 -35.21 5.29
CA MET A 395 6.04 -34.41 4.18
C MET A 395 6.25 -35.30 2.95
N ILE A 396 5.94 -34.75 1.77
CA ILE A 396 6.21 -35.40 0.50
C ILE A 396 7.72 -35.36 0.20
N THR A 397 8.22 -36.42 -0.48
CA THR A 397 9.64 -36.53 -0.83
C THR A 397 9.91 -36.21 -2.30
N VAL A 398 8.86 -36.17 -3.11
CA VAL A 398 8.93 -35.85 -4.54
C VAL A 398 8.00 -34.68 -4.86
N CYS A 399 8.38 -33.91 -5.87
CA CYS A 399 7.58 -32.80 -6.36
C CYS A 399 6.24 -33.29 -6.92
N PRO A 400 5.07 -32.74 -6.46
CA PRO A 400 3.77 -33.24 -6.90
C PRO A 400 3.44 -32.89 -8.35
N LYS A 401 4.27 -32.07 -9.02
CA LYS A 401 4.07 -31.65 -10.41
C LYS A 401 5.03 -32.36 -11.38
N CYS A 402 6.34 -32.36 -11.09
CA CYS A 402 7.34 -32.92 -12.01
C CYS A 402 7.97 -34.23 -11.54
N GLY A 403 7.60 -34.75 -10.35
CA GLY A 403 8.13 -36.02 -9.82
C GLY A 403 9.59 -35.99 -9.34
N SER A 404 10.30 -34.86 -9.49
CA SER A 404 11.70 -34.75 -9.07
C SER A 404 11.84 -34.83 -7.54
N PRO A 405 12.94 -35.39 -7.01
CA PRO A 405 13.20 -35.42 -5.59
C PRO A 405 13.23 -34.01 -4.98
N LEU A 406 12.65 -33.86 -3.79
CA LEU A 406 12.68 -32.61 -3.04
C LEU A 406 13.94 -32.55 -2.18
N VAL A 407 14.52 -31.35 -2.08
CA VAL A 407 15.73 -31.09 -1.31
C VAL A 407 15.45 -30.10 -0.19
N ARG A 408 15.80 -30.45 1.04
CA ARG A 408 15.85 -29.52 2.15
C ARG A 408 17.27 -29.01 2.29
N LYS A 409 17.45 -27.69 2.20
CA LYS A 409 18.77 -27.05 2.33
C LYS A 409 19.19 -26.99 3.80
N PRO A 410 20.50 -27.06 4.09
CA PRO A 410 20.98 -26.87 5.46
C PRO A 410 20.49 -25.53 6.05
N ASN A 411 20.03 -25.57 7.29
CA ASN A 411 19.49 -24.41 8.02
C ASN A 411 18.23 -23.77 7.43
N GLU A 412 17.56 -24.41 6.47
CA GLU A 412 16.25 -23.97 5.97
C GLU A 412 15.15 -24.95 6.38
N ALA A 413 13.99 -24.39 6.79
CA ALA A 413 12.82 -25.19 7.19
C ALA A 413 11.98 -25.67 6.00
N ALA A 414 12.26 -25.19 4.80
CA ALA A 414 11.50 -25.47 3.60
C ALA A 414 12.16 -26.54 2.72
N TYR A 415 11.31 -27.30 2.01
CA TYR A 415 11.74 -28.19 0.94
C TYR A 415 11.62 -27.50 -0.42
N TYR A 416 12.48 -27.86 -1.35
CA TYR A 416 12.54 -27.24 -2.67
C TYR A 416 12.55 -28.28 -3.79
N CYS A 417 11.78 -28.00 -4.84
CA CYS A 417 11.96 -28.63 -6.14
C CYS A 417 13.13 -27.95 -6.85
N MET A 418 14.22 -28.70 -7.07
CA MET A 418 15.42 -28.17 -7.72
C MET A 418 15.36 -28.23 -9.26
N ASN A 419 14.35 -28.90 -9.83
CA ASN A 419 14.18 -28.98 -11.28
C ASN A 419 13.80 -27.60 -11.85
N GLU A 420 14.66 -27.03 -12.71
CA GLU A 420 14.39 -25.74 -13.37
C GLU A 420 13.30 -25.87 -14.44
N GLU A 421 13.10 -27.06 -15.01
CA GLU A 421 12.07 -27.31 -16.01
C GLU A 421 10.71 -27.72 -15.41
N CYS A 422 10.54 -27.53 -14.09
CA CYS A 422 9.26 -27.79 -13.44
C CYS A 422 8.19 -26.78 -13.88
N ASP A 423 7.09 -27.26 -14.46
CA ASP A 423 6.01 -26.41 -15.01
C ASP A 423 5.46 -25.41 -13.99
N SER A 424 5.26 -25.83 -12.74
CA SER A 424 4.84 -24.90 -11.70
C SER A 424 5.82 -23.75 -11.48
N LYS A 425 7.13 -24.00 -11.55
CA LYS A 425 8.12 -22.92 -11.43
C LYS A 425 8.07 -21.98 -12.64
N LYS A 426 7.88 -22.52 -13.85
CA LYS A 426 7.73 -21.73 -15.06
C LYS A 426 6.47 -20.84 -15.00
N ILE A 427 5.33 -21.43 -14.67
CA ILE A 427 4.06 -20.70 -14.49
C ILE A 427 4.22 -19.58 -13.46
N GLU A 428 4.78 -19.86 -12.29
CA GLU A 428 4.98 -18.87 -11.24
C GLU A 428 5.97 -17.76 -11.64
N LYS A 429 6.98 -18.05 -12.46
CA LYS A 429 7.87 -17.02 -13.04
C LYS A 429 7.11 -16.10 -14.01
N LEU A 430 6.24 -16.66 -14.85
CA LEU A 430 5.39 -15.90 -15.78
C LEU A 430 4.39 -15.02 -15.03
N ILE A 431 3.71 -15.53 -14.01
CA ILE A 431 2.80 -14.79 -13.13
C ILE A 431 3.53 -13.61 -12.47
N HIS A 432 4.73 -13.87 -11.94
CA HIS A 432 5.53 -12.82 -11.34
C HIS A 432 5.94 -11.74 -12.36
N PHE A 433 6.37 -12.14 -13.56
CA PHE A 433 6.78 -11.22 -14.62
C PHE A 433 5.62 -10.31 -15.05
N ALA A 434 4.43 -10.89 -15.25
CA ALA A 434 3.25 -10.13 -15.65
C ALA A 434 2.63 -9.28 -14.52
N SER A 435 3.01 -9.54 -13.26
CA SER A 435 2.40 -8.91 -12.07
C SER A 435 2.47 -7.39 -12.09
N ARG A 436 1.55 -6.74 -11.34
CA ARG A 436 1.42 -5.28 -11.23
C ARG A 436 2.71 -4.56 -10.80
N GLU A 437 3.48 -5.18 -9.91
CA GLU A 437 4.74 -4.59 -9.41
C GLU A 437 5.90 -4.75 -10.40
N ALA A 438 5.82 -5.76 -11.28
CA ALA A 438 6.79 -6.03 -12.35
C ALA A 438 6.36 -5.34 -13.64
N MET A 439 6.07 -6.09 -14.71
CA MET A 439 5.76 -5.53 -16.02
C MET A 439 4.32 -5.01 -16.14
N ASN A 440 3.45 -5.27 -15.17
CA ASN A 440 2.08 -4.76 -15.05
C ASN A 440 1.23 -5.00 -16.31
N ILE A 441 1.18 -6.25 -16.76
CA ILE A 441 0.42 -6.65 -17.94
C ILE A 441 -1.02 -6.96 -17.52
N ASP A 442 -1.90 -5.98 -17.69
CA ASP A 442 -3.30 -6.10 -17.32
C ASP A 442 -4.01 -7.14 -18.21
N GLY A 443 -4.85 -7.97 -17.63
CA GLY A 443 -5.51 -9.08 -18.34
C GLY A 443 -4.73 -10.40 -18.31
N LEU A 444 -3.46 -10.41 -17.91
CA LEU A 444 -2.63 -11.61 -17.80
C LEU A 444 -2.47 -12.03 -16.32
N GLY A 445 -3.60 -12.32 -15.68
CA GLY A 445 -3.62 -12.79 -14.29
C GLY A 445 -3.26 -14.29 -14.15
N ASP A 446 -3.10 -14.74 -12.89
CA ASP A 446 -2.62 -16.08 -12.54
C ASP A 446 -3.33 -17.21 -13.30
N LYS A 447 -4.67 -17.19 -13.34
CA LYS A 447 -5.47 -18.21 -14.01
C LYS A 447 -5.30 -18.19 -15.53
N ILE A 448 -5.18 -17.01 -16.11
CA ILE A 448 -4.99 -16.84 -17.56
C ILE A 448 -3.61 -17.34 -17.96
N ILE A 449 -2.57 -17.02 -17.20
CA ILE A 449 -1.21 -17.50 -17.44
C ILE A 449 -1.16 -19.04 -17.33
N GLU A 450 -1.77 -19.62 -16.28
CA GLU A 450 -1.84 -21.09 -16.13
C GLU A 450 -2.58 -21.73 -17.32
N GLN A 451 -3.66 -21.12 -17.79
CA GLN A 451 -4.41 -21.60 -18.95
C GLN A 451 -3.59 -21.48 -20.23
N PHE A 452 -2.96 -20.35 -20.50
CA PHE A 452 -2.12 -20.13 -21.69
C PHE A 452 -0.90 -21.03 -21.69
N TYR A 453 -0.30 -21.27 -20.52
CA TYR A 453 0.80 -22.23 -20.38
C TYR A 453 0.36 -23.66 -20.73
N ASN A 454 -0.78 -24.12 -20.20
CA ASN A 454 -1.31 -25.45 -20.45
C ASN A 454 -1.74 -25.67 -21.92
N LEU A 455 -2.14 -24.58 -22.61
CA LEU A 455 -2.47 -24.60 -24.04
C LEU A 455 -1.23 -24.45 -24.93
N GLY A 456 -0.06 -24.17 -24.36
CA GLY A 456 1.18 -23.97 -25.10
C GLY A 456 1.34 -22.61 -25.76
N PHE A 457 0.48 -21.64 -25.44
CA PHE A 457 0.55 -20.29 -26.00
C PHE A 457 1.66 -19.43 -25.37
N VAL A 458 1.92 -19.63 -24.06
CA VAL A 458 2.93 -18.89 -23.30
C VAL A 458 3.68 -19.86 -22.41
N THR A 459 4.89 -20.26 -22.79
CA THR A 459 5.74 -21.21 -22.06
C THR A 459 6.99 -20.56 -21.45
N CYS A 460 7.39 -19.40 -21.97
CA CYS A 460 8.50 -18.58 -21.49
C CYS A 460 8.10 -17.09 -21.50
N ILE A 461 8.97 -16.22 -20.98
CA ILE A 461 8.68 -14.76 -20.86
C ILE A 461 8.54 -14.14 -22.24
N GLU A 462 9.36 -14.55 -23.19
CA GLU A 462 9.37 -14.04 -24.58
C GLU A 462 8.03 -14.31 -25.29
N ASP A 463 7.39 -15.47 -25.05
CA ASP A 463 6.11 -15.84 -25.64
C ASP A 463 4.98 -14.87 -25.27
N ILE A 464 5.09 -14.18 -24.13
CA ILE A 464 4.12 -13.15 -23.73
C ILE A 464 4.00 -12.06 -24.81
N TYR A 465 5.12 -11.71 -25.44
CA TYR A 465 5.19 -10.68 -26.47
C TYR A 465 4.84 -11.18 -27.88
N HIS A 466 4.51 -12.47 -28.00
CA HIS A 466 4.06 -13.14 -29.22
C HIS A 466 2.64 -13.71 -29.11
N VAL A 467 1.87 -13.30 -28.09
CA VAL A 467 0.50 -13.79 -27.84
C VAL A 467 -0.45 -13.50 -29.00
N ASP A 468 -0.18 -12.47 -29.79
CA ASP A 468 -0.91 -12.11 -31.01
C ASP A 468 -0.98 -13.23 -32.04
N ILE A 469 0.03 -14.12 -32.09
CA ILE A 469 0.06 -15.31 -32.98
C ILE A 469 -1.12 -16.25 -32.69
N HIS A 470 -1.58 -16.27 -31.43
CA HIS A 470 -2.66 -17.13 -30.94
C HIS A 470 -4.00 -16.39 -30.76
N GLU A 471 -4.14 -15.19 -31.35
CA GLU A 471 -5.33 -14.33 -31.15
C GLU A 471 -6.65 -15.07 -31.38
N LYS A 472 -6.72 -15.88 -32.46
CA LYS A 472 -7.94 -16.60 -32.81
C LYS A 472 -8.30 -17.67 -31.78
N GLU A 473 -7.32 -18.49 -31.41
CA GLU A 473 -7.49 -19.57 -30.42
C GLU A 473 -7.84 -19.02 -29.04
N ILE A 474 -7.25 -17.86 -28.68
CA ILE A 474 -7.52 -17.19 -27.40
C ILE A 474 -8.95 -16.63 -27.38
N MET A 475 -9.44 -16.05 -28.49
CA MET A 475 -10.81 -15.55 -28.57
C MET A 475 -11.87 -16.66 -28.51
N ASP A 476 -11.51 -17.90 -28.82
CA ASP A 476 -12.41 -19.08 -28.68
C ASP A 476 -12.50 -19.58 -27.23
N ILE A 477 -11.68 -19.06 -26.30
CA ILE A 477 -11.74 -19.40 -24.88
C ILE A 477 -12.95 -18.72 -24.23
N GLU A 478 -13.74 -19.49 -23.47
CA GLU A 478 -14.89 -18.98 -22.74
C GLU A 478 -14.51 -17.79 -21.83
N GLY A 479 -15.18 -16.64 -22.02
CA GLY A 479 -14.91 -15.40 -21.30
C GLY A 479 -13.83 -14.50 -21.94
N PHE A 480 -13.20 -14.92 -23.05
CA PHE A 480 -12.18 -14.17 -23.76
C PHE A 480 -12.70 -13.71 -25.14
N GLY A 481 -13.41 -12.60 -25.19
CA GLY A 481 -13.86 -12.02 -26.46
C GLY A 481 -12.87 -11.02 -27.04
N LYS A 482 -13.18 -10.51 -28.24
CA LYS A 482 -12.34 -9.54 -28.97
C LYS A 482 -11.89 -8.35 -28.11
N LYS A 483 -12.82 -7.74 -27.34
CA LYS A 483 -12.51 -6.61 -26.47
C LYS A 483 -11.48 -6.94 -25.37
N SER A 484 -11.50 -8.18 -24.85
CA SER A 484 -10.52 -8.63 -23.85
C SER A 484 -9.16 -8.88 -24.48
N MET A 485 -9.16 -9.41 -25.71
CA MET A 485 -7.93 -9.62 -26.48
C MET A 485 -7.27 -8.29 -26.87
N ASP A 486 -8.03 -7.35 -27.42
CA ASP A 486 -7.53 -6.01 -27.77
C ASP A 486 -6.88 -5.34 -26.55
N LYS A 487 -7.51 -5.39 -25.38
CA LYS A 487 -6.97 -4.84 -24.13
C LYS A 487 -5.70 -5.56 -23.66
N LEU A 488 -5.64 -6.87 -23.80
CA LEU A 488 -4.46 -7.65 -23.46
C LEU A 488 -3.27 -7.27 -24.35
N LEU A 489 -3.47 -7.19 -25.67
CA LEU A 489 -2.44 -6.77 -26.60
C LEU A 489 -1.95 -5.35 -26.33
N GLU A 490 -2.85 -4.41 -26.04
CA GLU A 490 -2.51 -3.07 -25.62
C GLU A 490 -1.68 -3.05 -24.31
N ALA A 491 -2.05 -3.87 -23.32
CA ALA A 491 -1.31 -3.96 -22.07
C ALA A 491 0.09 -4.56 -22.26
N ILE A 492 0.24 -5.56 -23.12
CA ILE A 492 1.53 -6.15 -23.51
C ILE A 492 2.40 -5.09 -24.19
N GLU A 493 1.88 -4.37 -25.18
CA GLU A 493 2.64 -3.33 -25.87
C GLU A 493 3.06 -2.20 -24.92
N ASN A 494 2.14 -1.71 -24.09
CA ASN A 494 2.44 -0.69 -23.07
C ASN A 494 3.51 -1.15 -22.09
N SER A 495 3.59 -2.45 -21.79
CA SER A 495 4.58 -3.00 -20.85
C SER A 495 6.02 -2.84 -21.35
N LYS A 496 6.25 -2.79 -22.68
CA LYS A 496 7.57 -2.60 -23.29
C LYS A 496 8.22 -1.28 -22.90
N ALA A 497 7.43 -0.26 -22.62
CA ALA A 497 7.90 1.06 -22.20
C ALA A 497 8.24 1.17 -20.70
N ASN A 498 8.10 0.11 -19.92
CA ASN A 498 8.42 0.12 -18.50
C ASN A 498 9.91 0.41 -18.26
N SER A 499 10.21 1.12 -17.16
CA SER A 499 11.58 1.40 -16.73
C SER A 499 12.31 0.15 -16.25
N LEU A 500 13.63 0.13 -16.38
CA LEU A 500 14.52 -1.00 -16.11
C LEU A 500 14.27 -1.71 -14.75
N GLU A 501 13.95 -0.97 -13.68
CA GLU A 501 13.69 -1.58 -12.38
C GLU A 501 12.49 -2.52 -12.39
N LYS A 502 11.51 -2.25 -13.26
CA LYS A 502 10.34 -3.12 -13.43
C LYS A 502 10.72 -4.44 -14.09
N LEU A 503 11.53 -4.35 -15.14
CA LEU A 503 12.07 -5.52 -15.84
C LEU A 503 12.96 -6.34 -14.89
N LEU A 504 13.91 -5.73 -14.18
CA LEU A 504 14.79 -6.41 -13.23
C LEU A 504 14.02 -7.14 -12.12
N PHE A 505 12.98 -6.50 -11.59
CA PHE A 505 12.11 -7.16 -10.62
C PHE A 505 11.34 -8.32 -11.25
N GLY A 506 10.80 -8.13 -12.46
CA GLY A 506 10.05 -9.14 -13.23
C GLY A 506 10.87 -10.40 -13.55
N LEU A 507 12.15 -10.25 -13.85
CA LEU A 507 13.07 -11.39 -14.08
C LEU A 507 13.24 -12.29 -12.85
N GLY A 508 12.85 -11.85 -11.68
CA GLY A 508 12.77 -12.67 -10.47
C GLY A 508 14.12 -13.19 -9.95
N ILE A 509 15.19 -12.44 -10.15
CA ILE A 509 16.55 -12.80 -9.69
C ILE A 509 16.55 -12.92 -8.17
N LYS A 510 17.13 -14.00 -7.64
CA LYS A 510 17.12 -14.30 -6.20
C LYS A 510 17.75 -13.14 -5.39
N GLY A 511 17.02 -12.66 -4.38
CA GLY A 511 17.45 -11.55 -3.51
C GLY A 511 17.20 -10.16 -4.08
N ILE A 512 16.75 -10.03 -5.32
CA ILE A 512 16.41 -8.75 -5.95
C ILE A 512 14.89 -8.55 -5.90
N GLY A 513 14.44 -7.89 -4.84
CA GLY A 513 13.07 -7.37 -4.72
C GLY A 513 12.92 -6.00 -5.39
N ALA A 514 11.70 -5.46 -5.44
CA ALA A 514 11.40 -4.20 -6.13
C ALA A 514 12.32 -3.03 -5.71
N LYS A 515 12.62 -2.88 -4.41
CA LYS A 515 13.53 -1.84 -3.91
C LYS A 515 14.96 -2.04 -4.40
N MET A 516 15.47 -3.28 -4.39
CA MET A 516 16.82 -3.58 -4.84
C MET A 516 16.95 -3.44 -6.36
N ALA A 517 15.92 -3.84 -7.11
CA ALA A 517 15.84 -3.62 -8.54
C ALA A 517 15.93 -2.13 -8.89
N ASP A 518 15.20 -1.26 -8.15
CA ASP A 518 15.26 0.18 -8.30
C ASP A 518 16.66 0.74 -7.96
N THR A 519 17.27 0.28 -6.85
CA THR A 519 18.64 0.69 -6.46
C THR A 519 19.66 0.33 -7.54
N LEU A 520 19.62 -0.88 -8.08
CA LEU A 520 20.54 -1.33 -9.12
C LEU A 520 20.30 -0.60 -10.45
N ALA A 521 19.05 -0.46 -10.87
CA ALA A 521 18.68 0.25 -12.09
C ALA A 521 19.08 1.74 -12.02
N TYR A 522 18.83 2.38 -10.87
CA TYR A 522 19.28 3.75 -10.62
C TYR A 522 20.81 3.90 -10.75
N HIS A 523 21.59 2.97 -10.13
CA HIS A 523 23.04 3.05 -10.11
C HIS A 523 23.65 2.83 -11.51
N PHE A 524 23.25 1.75 -12.20
CA PHE A 524 23.84 1.38 -13.48
C PHE A 524 23.19 2.07 -14.68
N GLY A 525 21.93 2.45 -14.62
CA GLY A 525 21.18 3.18 -15.63
C GLY A 525 20.69 2.35 -16.79
N SER A 526 21.36 1.26 -17.13
CA SER A 526 20.94 0.36 -18.20
C SER A 526 21.21 -1.09 -17.86
N MET A 527 20.49 -2.00 -18.51
CA MET A 527 20.71 -3.45 -18.41
C MET A 527 22.13 -3.82 -18.84
N ASP A 528 22.62 -3.24 -19.93
CA ASP A 528 23.98 -3.52 -20.44
C ASP A 528 25.04 -3.14 -19.41
N ALA A 529 24.91 -1.99 -18.76
CA ALA A 529 25.84 -1.56 -17.71
C ALA A 529 25.79 -2.49 -16.48
N LEU A 530 24.61 -2.95 -16.08
CA LEU A 530 24.45 -3.90 -14.99
C LEU A 530 25.07 -5.27 -15.33
N LEU A 531 24.85 -5.78 -16.54
CA LEU A 531 25.40 -7.05 -16.97
C LEU A 531 26.94 -7.01 -17.08
N ASN A 532 27.53 -5.87 -17.40
CA ASN A 532 28.98 -5.67 -17.46
C ASN A 532 29.61 -5.37 -16.09
N ALA A 533 28.82 -5.07 -15.06
CA ALA A 533 29.36 -4.72 -13.74
C ALA A 533 30.12 -5.90 -13.11
N ASN A 534 31.27 -5.62 -12.51
CA ASN A 534 32.04 -6.62 -11.77
C ASN A 534 31.59 -6.71 -10.30
N TYR A 535 32.09 -7.74 -9.59
CA TYR A 535 31.72 -8.01 -8.21
C TYR A 535 32.01 -6.83 -7.26
N VAL A 536 33.13 -6.14 -7.44
CA VAL A 536 33.54 -5.01 -6.61
C VAL A 536 32.59 -3.82 -6.82
N GLN A 537 32.21 -3.54 -8.06
CA GLN A 537 31.23 -2.50 -8.37
C GLN A 537 29.86 -2.80 -7.75
N LEU A 538 29.42 -4.06 -7.79
CA LEU A 538 28.15 -4.46 -7.17
C LEU A 538 28.17 -4.29 -5.65
N THR A 539 29.22 -4.77 -4.98
CA THR A 539 29.34 -4.70 -3.50
C THR A 539 29.66 -3.31 -2.96
N SER A 540 30.07 -2.37 -3.82
CA SER A 540 30.25 -0.97 -3.44
C SER A 540 28.91 -0.21 -3.27
N ILE A 541 27.82 -0.76 -3.81
CA ILE A 541 26.49 -0.16 -3.69
C ILE A 541 25.92 -0.45 -2.29
N LYS A 542 25.40 0.58 -1.65
CA LYS A 542 24.74 0.46 -0.35
C LYS A 542 23.61 -0.59 -0.40
N ASP A 543 23.56 -1.43 0.61
CA ASP A 543 22.58 -2.54 0.76
C ASP A 543 22.79 -3.71 -0.24
N VAL A 544 23.80 -3.69 -1.10
CA VAL A 544 24.19 -4.80 -1.97
C VAL A 544 25.32 -5.59 -1.30
N GLY A 545 24.93 -6.67 -0.61
CA GLY A 545 25.90 -7.60 0.01
C GLY A 545 26.28 -8.76 -0.91
N ASP A 546 27.20 -9.62 -0.40
CA ASP A 546 27.72 -10.80 -1.12
C ASP A 546 26.64 -11.72 -1.70
N THR A 547 25.52 -11.88 -1.00
CA THR A 547 24.40 -12.72 -1.45
C THR A 547 23.77 -12.21 -2.75
N ILE A 548 23.54 -10.87 -2.84
CA ILE A 548 22.94 -10.25 -4.03
C ILE A 548 23.94 -10.26 -5.18
N ALA A 549 25.20 -9.87 -4.91
CA ALA A 549 26.27 -9.89 -5.91
C ALA A 549 26.49 -11.29 -6.50
N SER A 550 26.46 -12.32 -5.65
CA SER A 550 26.59 -13.73 -6.08
C SER A 550 25.38 -14.19 -6.90
N SER A 551 24.17 -13.77 -6.54
CA SER A 551 22.95 -14.11 -7.31
C SER A 551 22.96 -13.48 -8.70
N LEU A 552 23.40 -12.21 -8.82
CA LEU A 552 23.59 -11.54 -10.11
C LEU A 552 24.69 -12.20 -10.93
N ALA A 553 25.81 -12.57 -10.30
CA ALA A 553 26.88 -13.28 -10.99
C ALA A 553 26.43 -14.65 -11.52
N ALA A 554 25.61 -15.39 -10.75
CA ALA A 554 25.03 -16.65 -11.19
C ALA A 554 24.05 -16.44 -12.35
N PHE A 555 23.20 -15.40 -12.29
CA PHE A 555 22.27 -15.06 -13.35
C PHE A 555 23.01 -14.74 -14.67
N LYS A 556 24.10 -13.97 -14.61
CA LYS A 556 24.91 -13.56 -15.76
C LYS A 556 25.72 -14.72 -16.39
N ARG A 557 26.04 -15.78 -15.63
CA ARG A 557 26.74 -16.95 -16.17
C ARG A 557 25.84 -17.90 -16.94
N ASN A 558 24.53 -17.77 -16.80
CA ASN A 558 23.57 -18.62 -17.50
C ASN A 558 23.30 -18.03 -18.89
N GLU A 559 23.77 -18.72 -19.94
CA GLU A 559 23.61 -18.31 -21.33
C GLU A 559 22.15 -18.09 -21.72
N ARG A 560 21.24 -18.98 -21.27
CA ARG A 560 19.79 -18.83 -21.52
C ARG A 560 19.22 -17.51 -20.97
N ASN A 561 19.74 -17.01 -19.84
CA ASN A 561 19.29 -15.73 -19.31
C ASN A 561 19.78 -14.57 -20.17
N LEU A 562 20.99 -14.66 -20.71
CA LEU A 562 21.53 -13.62 -21.61
C LEU A 562 20.81 -13.62 -22.96
N GLU A 563 20.53 -14.81 -23.51
CA GLU A 563 19.71 -14.97 -24.73
C GLU A 563 18.32 -14.38 -24.53
N MET A 564 17.64 -14.71 -23.42
CA MET A 564 16.34 -14.14 -23.07
C MET A 564 16.39 -12.61 -23.03
N ILE A 565 17.40 -12.00 -22.37
CA ILE A 565 17.52 -10.53 -22.32
C ILE A 565 17.73 -9.96 -23.73
N ALA A 566 18.55 -10.61 -24.56
CA ALA A 566 18.77 -10.18 -25.94
C ALA A 566 17.47 -10.21 -26.76
N HIS A 567 16.70 -11.30 -26.66
CA HIS A 567 15.40 -11.40 -27.33
C HIS A 567 14.40 -10.36 -26.81
N LEU A 568 14.33 -10.12 -25.50
CA LEU A 568 13.45 -9.08 -24.95
C LEU A 568 13.84 -7.68 -25.46
N LYS A 569 15.14 -7.42 -25.65
CA LYS A 569 15.64 -6.18 -26.24
C LYS A 569 15.24 -6.07 -27.72
N GLU A 570 15.34 -7.14 -28.49
CA GLU A 570 14.91 -7.22 -29.89
C GLU A 570 13.39 -7.01 -30.04
N LEU A 571 12.61 -7.52 -29.08
CA LEU A 571 11.16 -7.32 -29.00
C LEU A 571 10.75 -5.88 -28.62
N GLY A 572 11.73 -5.01 -28.37
CA GLY A 572 11.51 -3.58 -28.11
C GLY A 572 11.27 -3.22 -26.65
N LEU A 573 11.57 -4.11 -25.70
CA LEU A 573 11.49 -3.73 -24.29
C LEU A 573 12.55 -2.70 -23.94
N ASN A 574 12.15 -1.71 -23.16
CA ASN A 574 13.07 -0.71 -22.65
C ASN A 574 14.09 -1.32 -21.68
N MET A 575 15.36 -1.10 -21.92
CA MET A 575 16.49 -1.60 -21.13
C MET A 575 17.14 -0.51 -20.26
N ASP A 576 16.56 0.69 -20.22
CA ASP A 576 17.11 1.85 -19.55
C ASP A 576 16.23 2.26 -18.34
N TYR A 577 16.88 2.86 -17.36
CA TYR A 577 16.20 3.45 -16.20
C TYR A 577 15.62 4.81 -16.59
N LEU A 578 14.29 4.93 -16.57
CA LEU A 578 13.58 6.10 -17.08
C LEU A 578 13.24 7.15 -16.01
N LYS A 579 13.34 6.81 -14.73
CA LYS A 579 13.13 7.81 -13.68
C LYS A 579 14.25 8.84 -13.73
N VAL A 580 13.89 10.10 -13.52
CA VAL A 580 14.87 11.19 -13.51
C VAL A 580 15.97 10.81 -12.52
N ARG A 581 17.14 10.48 -13.07
CA ARG A 581 18.35 10.52 -12.28
C ARG A 581 18.55 11.98 -11.96
N ASP A 582 18.61 12.30 -10.69
CA ASP A 582 19.08 13.60 -10.27
C ASP A 582 20.57 13.67 -10.64
N THR A 583 20.80 13.90 -11.95
CA THR A 583 22.14 14.10 -12.55
C THR A 583 22.60 15.54 -12.34
N GLY A 584 21.81 16.33 -11.62
CA GLY A 584 22.30 17.55 -11.04
C GLY A 584 23.55 17.20 -10.25
N ASP A 585 24.63 17.90 -10.52
CA ASP A 585 25.90 17.85 -9.79
C ASP A 585 25.60 18.17 -8.31
N ASN A 586 25.07 17.15 -7.60
CA ASN A 586 24.79 17.27 -6.16
C ASN A 586 26.08 16.90 -5.41
N PRO A 587 26.89 17.90 -5.04
CA PRO A 587 28.19 17.66 -4.41
C PRO A 587 28.06 17.02 -3.02
N PHE A 588 26.85 16.83 -2.51
CA PHE A 588 26.57 16.35 -1.16
C PHE A 588 26.09 14.91 -1.09
N ARG A 589 25.61 14.34 -2.21
CA ARG A 589 25.03 13.00 -2.24
C ARG A 589 26.04 11.93 -1.83
N ASP A 590 25.58 11.01 -0.97
CA ASP A 590 26.35 9.88 -0.40
C ASP A 590 27.60 10.29 0.39
N LYS A 591 27.82 11.61 0.60
CA LYS A 591 28.92 12.10 1.42
C LYS A 591 28.58 12.13 2.91
N THR A 592 29.52 11.75 3.73
CA THR A 592 29.45 11.98 5.18
C THR A 592 29.92 13.40 5.46
N VAL A 593 28.97 14.25 5.90
CA VAL A 593 29.19 15.68 6.11
C VAL A 593 29.15 16.04 7.58
N VAL A 594 30.08 16.91 8.03
CA VAL A 594 30.07 17.49 9.37
C VAL A 594 29.91 19.01 9.26
N ILE A 595 29.11 19.60 10.14
CA ILE A 595 28.90 21.04 10.22
C ILE A 595 29.56 21.57 11.49
N THR A 596 30.40 22.62 11.36
CA THR A 596 31.09 23.25 12.49
C THR A 596 31.13 24.77 12.36
N GLY A 597 31.39 25.50 13.46
CA GLY A 597 31.42 26.95 13.50
C GLY A 597 30.03 27.60 13.67
N THR A 598 30.02 28.92 13.78
CA THR A 598 28.83 29.75 13.83
C THR A 598 28.36 30.05 12.40
N LEU A 599 27.16 29.67 12.08
CA LEU A 599 26.57 29.87 10.74
C LEU A 599 25.78 31.19 10.75
N THR A 600 25.96 32.00 9.72
CA THR A 600 25.38 33.35 9.63
C THR A 600 24.29 33.45 8.58
N LEU A 601 24.36 32.64 7.51
CA LEU A 601 23.42 32.67 6.38
C LEU A 601 22.24 31.72 6.60
N MET A 602 22.49 30.59 7.27
CA MET A 602 21.48 29.56 7.54
C MET A 602 21.69 28.95 8.91
N THR A 603 20.62 28.51 9.55
CA THR A 603 20.75 27.77 10.81
C THR A 603 21.35 26.39 10.56
N ARG A 604 22.10 25.86 11.53
CA ARG A 604 22.68 24.49 11.46
C ARG A 604 21.61 23.44 11.15
N LYS A 605 20.38 23.63 11.61
CA LYS A 605 19.26 22.75 11.35
C LYS A 605 18.84 22.80 9.87
N GLN A 606 18.72 23.98 9.27
CA GLN A 606 18.39 24.13 7.85
C GLN A 606 19.44 23.49 6.95
N ILE A 607 20.73 23.72 7.21
CA ILE A 607 21.81 23.07 6.45
C ILE A 607 21.77 21.54 6.63
N LYS A 608 21.54 21.05 7.85
CA LYS A 608 21.42 19.63 8.12
C LYS A 608 20.21 19.01 7.38
N ASP A 609 19.04 19.65 7.45
CA ASP A 609 17.82 19.16 6.82
C ASP A 609 17.97 19.16 5.29
N TYR A 610 18.57 20.22 4.71
CA TYR A 610 18.90 20.28 3.30
C TYR A 610 19.86 19.16 2.88
N LEU A 611 21.01 19.02 3.53
CA LEU A 611 21.99 17.98 3.23
C LEU A 611 21.39 16.58 3.31
N THR A 612 20.54 16.35 4.32
CA THR A 612 19.85 15.06 4.47
C THR A 612 18.84 14.83 3.34
N SER A 613 18.13 15.87 2.89
CA SER A 613 17.22 15.79 1.74
C SER A 613 17.96 15.51 0.43
N GLN A 614 19.21 15.96 0.35
CA GLN A 614 20.11 15.75 -0.78
C GLN A 614 20.87 14.41 -0.72
N GLY A 615 20.56 13.55 0.25
CA GLY A 615 21.17 12.23 0.38
C GLY A 615 22.52 12.19 1.10
N ALA A 616 22.93 13.28 1.75
CA ALA A 616 24.15 13.28 2.59
C ALA A 616 23.89 12.65 3.97
N ASN A 617 24.92 12.00 4.52
CA ASN A 617 24.91 11.49 5.89
C ASN A 617 25.55 12.54 6.83
N VAL A 618 24.72 13.32 7.55
CA VAL A 618 25.21 14.38 8.44
C VAL A 618 25.53 13.84 9.82
N THR A 619 26.82 13.88 10.19
CA THR A 619 27.33 13.37 11.47
C THR A 619 27.79 14.49 12.41
N GLY A 620 27.82 14.17 13.72
CA GLY A 620 28.21 15.14 14.75
C GLY A 620 29.70 15.25 14.99
N SER A 621 30.55 14.34 14.47
CA SER A 621 32.00 14.28 14.74
C SER A 621 32.80 13.99 13.47
N VAL A 622 34.01 14.58 13.38
CA VAL A 622 34.94 14.35 12.27
C VAL A 622 35.73 13.07 12.50
N SER A 623 35.78 12.21 11.48
CA SER A 623 36.52 10.94 11.45
C SER A 623 37.13 10.72 10.06
N LYS A 624 37.95 9.67 9.89
CA LYS A 624 38.50 9.27 8.58
C LYS A 624 37.41 8.90 7.53
N LYS A 625 36.15 8.74 7.98
CA LYS A 625 34.99 8.47 7.11
C LYS A 625 34.21 9.74 6.73
N THR A 626 34.69 10.91 7.14
CA THR A 626 34.09 12.20 6.82
C THR A 626 34.62 12.68 5.47
N ASP A 627 33.72 12.98 4.53
CA ASP A 627 34.10 13.41 3.17
C ASP A 627 34.15 14.92 3.03
N LEU A 628 33.32 15.63 3.82
CA LEU A 628 33.19 17.08 3.72
C LEU A 628 32.90 17.70 5.09
N VAL A 629 33.54 18.84 5.38
CA VAL A 629 33.21 19.65 6.56
C VAL A 629 32.73 21.03 6.12
N ILE A 630 31.48 21.39 6.47
CA ILE A 630 30.95 22.73 6.25
C ILE A 630 31.29 23.59 7.46
N VAL A 631 31.94 24.73 7.19
CA VAL A 631 32.54 25.58 8.19
C VAL A 631 31.94 26.99 8.16
N GLY A 632 31.34 27.39 9.29
CA GLY A 632 30.96 28.78 9.58
C GLY A 632 32.07 29.57 10.27
N GLU A 633 31.73 30.74 10.82
CA GLU A 633 32.66 31.58 11.58
C GLU A 633 33.10 30.92 12.89
N ASN A 634 34.32 31.24 13.34
CA ASN A 634 34.90 30.71 14.57
C ASN A 634 34.82 29.18 14.70
N PRO A 635 35.38 28.43 13.74
CA PRO A 635 35.32 26.99 13.78
C PRO A 635 36.19 26.43 14.93
N GLY A 636 35.62 25.49 15.69
CA GLY A 636 36.30 24.84 16.81
C GLY A 636 37.15 23.64 16.40
N SER A 637 37.48 22.77 17.37
CA SER A 637 38.33 21.57 17.22
C SER A 637 37.98 20.63 16.06
N LYS A 638 36.76 20.64 15.55
CA LYS A 638 36.36 19.84 14.40
C LYS A 638 37.01 20.32 13.09
N TYR A 639 37.24 21.62 12.95
CA TYR A 639 37.96 22.19 11.81
C TYR A 639 39.42 21.75 11.81
N THR A 640 40.12 21.92 12.95
CA THR A 640 41.50 21.49 13.09
C THR A 640 41.65 20.01 12.74
N LYS A 641 40.77 19.18 13.28
CA LYS A 641 40.77 17.75 13.00
C LYS A 641 40.48 17.41 11.54
N ALA A 642 39.68 18.21 10.84
CA ALA A 642 39.43 18.01 9.41
C ALA A 642 40.68 18.34 8.57
N VAL A 643 41.38 19.42 8.92
CA VAL A 643 42.67 19.80 8.29
C VAL A 643 43.70 18.70 8.51
N ASP A 644 43.86 18.21 9.75
CA ASP A 644 44.81 17.16 10.10
C ASP A 644 44.58 15.84 9.35
N LEU A 645 43.30 15.56 9.03
CA LEU A 645 42.88 14.35 8.30
C LEU A 645 42.81 14.55 6.77
N GLY A 646 43.12 15.76 6.26
CA GLY A 646 43.05 16.06 4.82
C GLY A 646 41.65 16.03 4.23
N ILE A 647 40.61 16.27 5.04
CA ILE A 647 39.20 16.23 4.62
C ILE A 647 38.85 17.54 3.91
N SER A 648 38.06 17.43 2.84
CA SER A 648 37.52 18.59 2.08
C SER A 648 36.77 19.55 3.00
N ILE A 649 37.06 20.85 2.88
CA ILE A 649 36.42 21.90 3.68
C ILE A 649 35.68 22.86 2.75
N MET A 650 34.46 23.21 3.11
CA MET A 650 33.59 24.14 2.38
C MET A 650 33.09 25.22 3.34
N ASN A 651 33.25 26.47 3.01
CA ASN A 651 32.71 27.56 3.82
C ASN A 651 31.20 27.74 3.53
N GLU A 652 30.52 28.52 4.38
CA GLU A 652 29.07 28.72 4.29
C GLU A 652 28.63 29.38 2.96
N SER A 653 29.42 30.30 2.42
CA SER A 653 29.14 30.96 1.13
C SER A 653 29.23 29.97 -0.04
N ALA A 654 30.29 29.14 -0.06
CA ALA A 654 30.47 28.11 -1.08
C ALA A 654 29.37 27.02 -0.96
N PHE A 655 28.92 26.71 0.27
CA PHE A 655 27.80 25.83 0.48
C PHE A 655 26.49 26.42 -0.10
N LYS A 656 26.24 27.70 0.14
CA LYS A 656 25.06 28.40 -0.41
C LYS A 656 25.07 28.39 -1.94
N GLU A 657 26.20 28.65 -2.56
CA GLU A 657 26.37 28.60 -4.02
C GLU A 657 26.15 27.17 -4.56
N ALA A 658 26.78 26.18 -3.94
CA ALA A 658 26.65 24.78 -4.34
C ALA A 658 25.26 24.18 -4.07
N SER A 659 24.49 24.75 -3.14
CA SER A 659 23.15 24.29 -2.78
C SER A 659 22.05 24.96 -3.60
N GLY A 660 22.35 26.06 -4.29
CA GLY A 660 21.35 26.84 -5.01
C GLY A 660 20.32 27.55 -4.11
N LEU A 661 20.60 27.73 -2.81
CA LEU A 661 19.73 28.32 -1.78
C LEU A 661 19.94 29.82 -1.64
#